data_c035bb9b9d5ff38ca7a70dc8b1aa14e4
#
_entry.id   c035bb9b9d5ff38ca7a70dc8b1aa14e4
#
_cell.length_a   1.000
_cell.length_b   1.000
_cell.length_c   1.000
_cell.angle_alpha   90.00
_cell.angle_beta   90.00
_cell.angle_gamma   90.00
#
_symmetry.space_group_name_H-M   'P 1'
#
loop_
_entity.id
_entity.type
_entity.pdbx_description
1 polymer ?
#
loop_
_entity_poly.entity_id
_entity_poly.type
_entity_poly.pdbx_seq_one_letter_code
_entity_poly.pdbx_strand_id
1 'polypeptide(L)'
;MSNINVEEIFGENVFTVGKMRERLPKKVFANLMNVMNKGGELSISDADVIAKAMKDWAVEKGATHYTHWFQPLTGITAEKHDAFVTHPDADGKMIMEFSGKELIKGEPDASSFPSGGLRATFEARGYTAWDCTSPAFVKEDATGAILCIPTAFCSYKGEALDKKTPLLRSMEAVSQQALRIVRLFGNTEATKVTASVGPEQEYFIVDREKYLERKDLIYTGRTLFGAPAPKGQELEDHYFGSIKERIGAYMKDINIELWKLGVTAKTQHNEVAPAQHELAPIYETANVAVDHNQLVMDVMKKVATRHGLACLLHEKPFAGVNGSGKHDNWSIVTDNCVNLIDPGDTPNENLQFLLVLACIMKAVDIHADLLRQSASDVGNDHRLGANEAPPAIISMFLGDQLEDVVNQIIETGTATHSIEGGKLLTGVSTLPDFAKDATDRNRTSPFAFTGNKFEFRMVGSADSIASPNTVLNAIVAEAFCEAADILEKSDDFDKDVHELIKKYMTEHKRIVFNGNGYSDEWVAEAERRGLPNIKSMVDAASALTTDKAVALFEKFGIFTKAELESREEITYETYTKYINIEALTMISMASKQILPAVISYTTELANSIASVESVGCDASVQKERLEAVTVELKAMNAALEKLKADQANGEKECAKCTAVYYHDTIMSDMAALRAPADKLEMLVDKDFWPIPTYGDLLFEV
;
A
#
# COMPACT_ATOMS: atom_id res chain seq x y z
N MET A 1 -4.54 -14.50 -32.85
CA MET A 1 -3.92 -14.23 -31.55
C MET A 1 -2.61 -14.99 -31.50
N SER A 2 -1.45 -14.33 -31.43
CA SER A 2 -0.17 -15.03 -31.27
C SER A 2 -0.20 -15.74 -29.90
N ASN A 3 0.15 -17.03 -29.87
CA ASN A 3 0.35 -17.75 -28.63
C ASN A 3 1.48 -17.05 -27.86
N ILE A 4 1.15 -16.48 -26.71
CA ILE A 4 2.14 -15.85 -25.82
C ILE A 4 2.82 -17.00 -25.07
N ASN A 5 4.13 -17.11 -25.23
CA ASN A 5 4.94 -18.02 -24.43
C ASN A 5 5.48 -17.23 -23.22
N VAL A 6 4.89 -17.46 -22.03
CA VAL A 6 5.25 -16.74 -20.81
C VAL A 6 6.71 -16.98 -20.42
N GLU A 7 7.23 -18.19 -20.61
CA GLU A 7 8.63 -18.52 -20.29
C GLU A 7 9.63 -17.71 -21.13
N GLU A 8 9.28 -17.38 -22.38
CA GLU A 8 10.14 -16.59 -23.27
C GLU A 8 10.10 -15.10 -22.96
N ILE A 9 8.93 -14.56 -22.56
CA ILE A 9 8.77 -13.12 -22.30
C ILE A 9 9.11 -12.71 -20.87
N PHE A 10 9.12 -13.66 -19.90
CA PHE A 10 9.32 -13.32 -18.50
C PHE A 10 10.70 -12.69 -18.26
N GLY A 11 10.69 -11.46 -17.71
CA GLY A 11 11.91 -10.70 -17.43
C GLY A 11 12.69 -10.26 -18.70
N GLU A 12 12.07 -10.28 -19.90
CA GLU A 12 12.76 -9.85 -21.11
C GLU A 12 13.23 -8.39 -21.05
N ASN A 13 12.50 -7.55 -20.29
CA ASN A 13 12.81 -6.13 -20.09
C ASN A 13 13.51 -5.85 -18.76
N VAL A 14 14.09 -6.86 -18.11
CA VAL A 14 14.84 -6.73 -16.86
C VAL A 14 16.31 -7.06 -17.10
N PHE A 15 17.23 -6.26 -16.55
CA PHE A 15 18.68 -6.54 -16.56
C PHE A 15 19.00 -7.54 -15.44
N THR A 16 18.62 -8.81 -15.68
CA THR A 16 18.72 -9.90 -14.71
C THR A 16 20.16 -10.31 -14.42
N VAL A 17 20.38 -11.04 -13.33
CA VAL A 17 21.69 -11.65 -12.99
C VAL A 17 22.20 -12.54 -14.13
N GLY A 18 21.30 -13.22 -14.88
CA GLY A 18 21.65 -13.98 -16.08
C GLY A 18 22.26 -13.08 -17.16
N LYS A 19 21.60 -11.98 -17.48
CA LYS A 19 22.09 -10.98 -18.46
C LYS A 19 23.38 -10.31 -17.99
N MET A 20 23.50 -10.01 -16.70
CA MET A 20 24.76 -9.51 -16.11
C MET A 20 25.91 -10.50 -16.30
N ARG A 21 25.67 -11.78 -16.06
CA ARG A 21 26.70 -12.85 -16.23
C ARG A 21 27.14 -13.00 -17.68
N GLU A 22 26.23 -12.82 -18.63
CA GLU A 22 26.55 -12.93 -20.07
C GLU A 22 27.32 -11.72 -20.58
N ARG A 23 27.05 -10.52 -20.07
CA ARG A 23 27.53 -9.25 -20.62
C ARG A 23 28.73 -8.66 -19.87
N LEU A 24 28.96 -9.08 -18.62
CA LEU A 24 30.04 -8.56 -17.80
C LEU A 24 31.27 -9.48 -17.84
N PRO A 25 32.51 -8.92 -17.79
CA PRO A 25 33.69 -9.68 -17.53
C PRO A 25 33.57 -10.45 -16.21
N LYS A 26 34.06 -11.70 -16.14
CA LYS A 26 33.93 -12.58 -14.97
C LYS A 26 34.31 -11.91 -13.63
N LYS A 27 35.37 -11.10 -13.63
CA LYS A 27 35.83 -10.42 -12.41
C LYS A 27 34.85 -9.34 -11.96
N VAL A 28 34.37 -8.51 -12.91
CA VAL A 28 33.39 -7.44 -12.61
C VAL A 28 32.07 -8.04 -12.11
N PHE A 29 31.59 -9.10 -12.79
CA PHE A 29 30.41 -9.85 -12.34
C PHE A 29 30.59 -10.39 -10.90
N ALA A 30 31.73 -11.02 -10.60
CA ALA A 30 31.98 -11.55 -9.26
C ALA A 30 32.04 -10.42 -8.19
N ASN A 31 32.62 -9.27 -8.52
CA ASN A 31 32.67 -8.11 -7.61
C ASN A 31 31.25 -7.57 -7.37
N LEU A 32 30.43 -7.41 -8.42
CA LEU A 32 29.04 -6.96 -8.30
C LEU A 32 28.23 -7.93 -7.42
N MET A 33 28.32 -9.24 -7.68
CA MET A 33 27.63 -10.25 -6.86
C MET A 33 28.07 -10.24 -5.40
N ASN A 34 29.34 -9.95 -5.13
CA ASN A 34 29.82 -9.80 -3.76
C ASN A 34 29.19 -8.57 -3.07
N VAL A 35 29.10 -7.43 -3.77
CA VAL A 35 28.44 -6.24 -3.21
C VAL A 35 26.95 -6.48 -2.99
N MET A 36 26.25 -7.09 -3.94
CA MET A 36 24.82 -7.43 -3.80
C MET A 36 24.53 -8.35 -2.60
N ASN A 37 25.41 -9.30 -2.33
CA ASN A 37 25.18 -10.31 -1.30
C ASN A 37 25.73 -9.93 0.08
N LYS A 38 26.86 -9.22 0.12
CA LYS A 38 27.60 -8.94 1.36
C LYS A 38 27.71 -7.45 1.70
N GLY A 39 27.26 -6.57 0.81
CA GLY A 39 27.50 -5.14 0.92
C GLY A 39 28.92 -4.74 0.49
N GLY A 40 29.21 -3.45 0.59
CA GLY A 40 30.46 -2.84 0.19
C GLY A 40 30.30 -1.87 -0.97
N GLU A 41 31.43 -1.32 -1.44
CA GLU A 41 31.47 -0.34 -2.52
C GLU A 41 31.98 -0.96 -3.81
N LEU A 42 31.36 -0.58 -4.93
CA LEU A 42 31.86 -0.86 -6.26
C LEU A 42 32.95 0.16 -6.63
N SER A 43 34.06 -0.31 -7.24
CA SER A 43 35.02 0.59 -7.83
C SER A 43 34.41 1.33 -9.04
N ILE A 44 34.82 2.58 -9.26
CA ILE A 44 34.39 3.37 -10.44
C ILE A 44 34.67 2.62 -11.75
N SER A 45 35.81 1.93 -11.84
CA SER A 45 36.15 1.14 -13.03
C SER A 45 35.22 -0.04 -13.27
N ASP A 46 34.74 -0.72 -12.19
CA ASP A 46 33.74 -1.78 -12.32
C ASP A 46 32.37 -1.18 -12.71
N ALA A 47 32.02 -0.06 -12.10
CA ALA A 47 30.79 0.66 -12.41
C ALA A 47 30.73 1.15 -13.86
N ASP A 48 31.83 1.62 -14.45
CA ASP A 48 31.92 2.03 -15.86
C ASP A 48 31.63 0.84 -16.79
N VAL A 49 32.17 -0.33 -16.46
CA VAL A 49 31.92 -1.55 -17.26
C VAL A 49 30.46 -1.99 -17.15
N ILE A 50 29.87 -1.91 -15.95
CA ILE A 50 28.48 -2.26 -15.71
C ILE A 50 27.55 -1.26 -16.41
N ALA A 51 27.78 0.04 -16.27
CA ALA A 51 27.02 1.10 -16.91
C ALA A 51 27.00 0.93 -18.43
N LYS A 52 28.16 0.67 -19.04
CA LYS A 52 28.26 0.42 -20.47
C LYS A 52 27.43 -0.81 -20.90
N ALA A 53 27.57 -1.93 -20.20
CA ALA A 53 26.82 -3.15 -20.51
C ALA A 53 25.29 -2.96 -20.35
N MET A 54 24.87 -2.24 -19.31
CA MET A 54 23.47 -1.91 -19.06
C MET A 54 22.90 -0.99 -20.14
N LYS A 55 23.64 0.06 -20.53
CA LYS A 55 23.26 0.95 -21.62
C LYS A 55 23.17 0.19 -22.97
N ASP A 56 24.19 -0.60 -23.31
CA ASP A 56 24.22 -1.33 -24.57
C ASP A 56 23.01 -2.28 -24.66
N TRP A 57 22.68 -2.98 -23.58
CA TRP A 57 21.47 -3.80 -23.48
C TRP A 57 20.18 -2.97 -23.62
N ALA A 58 20.07 -1.83 -22.94
CA ALA A 58 18.89 -0.98 -23.02
C ALA A 58 18.68 -0.41 -24.43
N VAL A 59 19.77 -0.01 -25.11
CA VAL A 59 19.73 0.47 -26.50
C VAL A 59 19.30 -0.64 -27.46
N GLU A 60 19.72 -1.89 -27.27
CA GLU A 60 19.23 -3.04 -28.03
C GLU A 60 17.70 -3.22 -27.86
N LYS A 61 17.15 -2.81 -26.72
CA LYS A 61 15.70 -2.77 -26.42
C LYS A 61 15.01 -1.50 -26.95
N GLY A 62 15.72 -0.60 -27.60
CA GLY A 62 15.19 0.64 -28.16
C GLY A 62 15.21 1.83 -27.21
N ALA A 63 15.82 1.71 -26.04
CA ALA A 63 15.95 2.84 -25.12
C ALA A 63 16.90 3.91 -25.63
N THR A 64 16.47 5.17 -25.55
CA THR A 64 17.26 6.35 -25.89
C THR A 64 17.64 7.17 -24.66
N HIS A 65 16.94 6.94 -23.57
CA HIS A 65 17.07 7.66 -22.29
C HIS A 65 17.18 6.68 -21.15
N TYR A 66 17.69 7.19 -20.01
CA TYR A 66 17.64 6.52 -18.72
C TYR A 66 17.05 7.44 -17.67
N THR A 67 16.62 6.88 -16.55
CA THR A 67 16.17 7.60 -15.39
C THR A 67 16.64 6.91 -14.11
N HIS A 68 17.05 7.71 -13.12
CA HIS A 68 17.13 7.24 -11.74
C HIS A 68 15.73 7.19 -11.17
N TRP A 69 15.22 5.97 -11.05
CA TRP A 69 13.86 5.68 -10.64
C TRP A 69 13.81 5.45 -9.13
N PHE A 70 13.00 6.23 -8.40
CA PHE A 70 12.90 6.12 -6.95
C PHE A 70 11.49 6.42 -6.44
N GLN A 71 11.23 6.07 -5.17
CA GLN A 71 9.95 6.27 -4.49
C GLN A 71 10.05 7.49 -3.57
N PRO A 72 9.50 8.66 -3.96
CA PRO A 72 9.52 9.86 -3.13
C PRO A 72 8.62 9.70 -1.89
N LEU A 73 8.70 10.65 -0.95
CA LEU A 73 7.81 10.67 0.22
C LEU A 73 6.35 10.85 -0.17
N THR A 74 6.08 11.49 -1.30
CA THR A 74 4.74 11.70 -1.86
C THR A 74 4.70 11.22 -3.32
N GLY A 75 3.54 10.73 -3.75
CA GLY A 75 3.36 10.18 -5.09
C GLY A 75 3.86 8.73 -5.22
N ILE A 76 3.79 8.19 -6.45
CA ILE A 76 4.12 6.79 -6.73
C ILE A 76 5.62 6.65 -6.98
N THR A 77 6.12 7.27 -8.05
CA THR A 77 7.53 7.24 -8.43
C THR A 77 7.97 8.59 -8.99
N ALA A 78 9.27 8.88 -8.88
CA ALA A 78 9.87 10.04 -9.49
C ALA A 78 10.82 9.61 -10.61
N GLU A 79 10.73 10.28 -11.75
CA GLU A 79 11.51 10.03 -12.96
C GLU A 79 12.01 11.35 -13.54
N LYS A 80 13.28 11.35 -13.97
CA LYS A 80 13.87 12.42 -14.79
C LYS A 80 14.62 11.75 -15.93
N HIS A 81 14.14 11.92 -17.15
CA HIS A 81 14.71 11.25 -18.32
C HIS A 81 15.89 12.02 -18.87
N ASP A 82 17.08 11.45 -18.75
CA ASP A 82 18.29 11.95 -19.37
C ASP A 82 18.67 11.08 -20.60
N ALA A 83 18.94 11.72 -21.74
CA ALA A 83 19.34 11.01 -22.94
C ALA A 83 20.79 10.49 -22.82
N PHE A 84 21.08 9.35 -23.46
CA PHE A 84 22.46 8.82 -23.54
C PHE A 84 23.38 9.64 -24.44
N VAL A 85 22.95 10.77 -24.95
CA VAL A 85 23.69 11.58 -25.90
C VAL A 85 24.81 12.37 -25.21
N THR A 86 26.00 12.41 -25.87
CA THR A 86 27.11 13.26 -25.47
C THR A 86 27.43 14.29 -26.57
N HIS A 87 28.47 15.07 -26.37
CA HIS A 87 28.97 15.98 -27.40
C HIS A 87 29.36 15.18 -28.67
N PRO A 88 29.03 15.70 -29.86
CA PRO A 88 29.50 15.11 -31.10
C PRO A 88 31.01 15.01 -31.16
N ASP A 89 31.51 13.96 -31.81
CA ASP A 89 32.95 13.84 -32.11
C ASP A 89 33.43 14.90 -33.14
N ALA A 90 34.71 14.88 -33.45
CA ALA A 90 35.30 15.81 -34.40
C ALA A 90 34.68 15.77 -35.81
N ASP A 91 34.06 14.66 -36.17
CA ASP A 91 33.33 14.43 -37.45
C ASP A 91 31.85 14.81 -37.37
N GLY A 92 31.38 15.33 -36.23
CA GLY A 92 30.00 15.70 -36.00
C GLY A 92 29.09 14.51 -35.74
N LYS A 93 29.60 13.31 -35.45
CA LYS A 93 28.82 12.13 -35.08
C LYS A 93 28.53 12.13 -33.59
N MET A 94 27.28 11.94 -33.26
CA MET A 94 26.85 11.81 -31.88
C MET A 94 27.23 10.43 -31.31
N ILE A 95 27.74 10.45 -30.08
CA ILE A 95 28.10 9.26 -29.32
C ILE A 95 27.06 9.06 -28.22
N MET A 96 26.65 7.82 -27.99
CA MET A 96 25.82 7.43 -26.85
C MET A 96 26.71 6.84 -25.76
N GLU A 97 26.75 7.52 -24.60
CA GLU A 97 27.56 7.12 -23.45
C GLU A 97 26.69 7.05 -22.19
N PHE A 98 27.14 6.25 -21.25
CA PHE A 98 26.63 6.17 -19.90
C PHE A 98 27.75 5.69 -19.00
N SER A 99 28.21 6.53 -18.11
CA SER A 99 29.36 6.29 -17.25
C SER A 99 28.98 5.63 -15.93
N GLY A 100 29.94 4.99 -15.28
CA GLY A 100 29.75 4.45 -13.94
C GLY A 100 29.42 5.52 -12.90
N LYS A 101 29.91 6.75 -13.10
CA LYS A 101 29.52 7.88 -12.24
C LYS A 101 28.03 8.19 -12.37
N GLU A 102 27.50 8.22 -13.59
CA GLU A 102 26.07 8.45 -13.87
C GLU A 102 25.21 7.29 -13.38
N LEU A 103 25.72 6.05 -13.43
CA LEU A 103 25.02 4.88 -12.87
C LEU A 103 24.92 4.97 -11.34
N ILE A 104 26.04 5.21 -10.66
CA ILE A 104 26.11 5.16 -9.20
C ILE A 104 25.34 6.31 -8.57
N LYS A 105 25.40 7.52 -9.14
CA LYS A 105 24.96 8.76 -8.51
C LYS A 105 24.36 9.72 -9.52
N GLY A 106 23.16 10.21 -9.21
CA GLY A 106 22.54 11.36 -9.85
C GLY A 106 22.48 12.56 -8.90
N GLU A 107 22.32 13.75 -9.46
CA GLU A 107 22.21 15.01 -8.71
C GLU A 107 20.95 15.77 -9.17
N PRO A 108 19.71 15.24 -8.90
CA PRO A 108 18.49 15.93 -9.28
C PRO A 108 18.27 17.20 -8.44
N ASP A 109 17.49 18.13 -8.99
CA ASP A 109 16.97 19.25 -8.22
C ASP A 109 15.95 18.72 -7.19
N ALA A 110 16.25 18.96 -5.92
CA ALA A 110 15.43 18.54 -4.80
C ALA A 110 14.59 19.69 -4.20
N SER A 111 14.63 20.89 -4.78
CA SER A 111 13.97 22.09 -4.22
C SER A 111 12.44 21.93 -4.08
N SER A 112 11.83 21.15 -4.96
CA SER A 112 10.38 20.89 -4.98
C SER A 112 9.92 19.70 -4.13
N PHE A 113 10.87 18.88 -3.63
CA PHE A 113 10.50 17.71 -2.81
C PHE A 113 10.16 18.13 -1.38
N PRO A 114 9.12 17.50 -0.77
CA PRO A 114 8.79 17.71 0.63
C PRO A 114 10.01 17.42 1.52
N SER A 115 10.31 18.31 2.44
CA SER A 115 11.46 18.17 3.32
C SER A 115 11.13 18.25 4.81
N GLY A 116 9.90 18.67 5.19
CA GLY A 116 9.49 18.80 6.59
C GLY A 116 10.52 19.52 7.46
N GLY A 117 11.16 20.58 6.92
CA GLY A 117 12.16 21.34 7.64
C GLY A 117 13.59 20.75 7.64
N LEU A 118 13.84 19.58 7.04
CA LEU A 118 15.18 18.98 6.98
C LEU A 118 16.20 19.82 6.23
N ARG A 119 15.77 20.66 5.30
CA ARG A 119 16.65 21.51 4.52
C ARG A 119 16.15 22.93 4.43
N ALA A 120 17.07 23.86 4.24
CA ALA A 120 16.71 25.24 3.95
C ALA A 120 16.23 25.37 2.48
N THR A 121 15.36 26.35 2.22
CA THR A 121 14.74 26.57 0.90
C THR A 121 15.76 26.88 -0.22
N PHE A 122 16.97 27.32 0.12
CA PHE A 122 18.05 27.57 -0.84
C PHE A 122 18.87 26.31 -1.18
N GLU A 123 18.68 25.20 -0.51
CA GLU A 123 19.35 23.93 -0.79
C GLU A 123 18.58 23.18 -1.88
N ALA A 124 19.07 23.28 -3.12
CA ALA A 124 18.39 22.71 -4.28
C ALA A 124 18.86 21.30 -4.65
N ARG A 125 20.02 20.83 -4.13
CA ARG A 125 20.58 19.54 -4.51
C ARG A 125 20.08 18.40 -3.63
N GLY A 126 19.71 17.30 -4.30
CA GLY A 126 19.62 15.97 -3.73
C GLY A 126 20.53 15.00 -4.46
N TYR A 127 20.64 13.80 -3.95
CA TYR A 127 21.44 12.73 -4.54
C TYR A 127 20.61 11.46 -4.66
N THR A 128 20.66 10.86 -5.87
CA THR A 128 20.21 9.48 -6.04
C THR A 128 21.40 8.54 -5.94
N ALA A 129 21.21 7.38 -5.33
CA ALA A 129 22.22 6.33 -5.21
C ALA A 129 21.68 5.01 -5.77
N TRP A 130 22.42 4.40 -6.69
CA TRP A 130 22.01 3.14 -7.29
C TRP A 130 21.86 2.03 -6.24
N ASP A 131 20.70 1.40 -6.22
CA ASP A 131 20.46 0.16 -5.48
C ASP A 131 20.75 -1.03 -6.40
N CYS A 132 21.94 -1.58 -6.31
CA CYS A 132 22.32 -2.75 -7.11
C CYS A 132 21.59 -4.05 -6.72
N THR A 133 20.86 -4.08 -5.61
CA THR A 133 20.07 -5.23 -5.16
C THR A 133 18.70 -5.31 -5.81
N SER A 134 18.25 -4.21 -6.45
CA SER A 134 17.05 -4.17 -7.29
C SER A 134 17.47 -4.11 -8.76
N PRO A 135 16.97 -5.01 -9.62
CA PRO A 135 17.38 -5.05 -11.01
C PRO A 135 16.87 -3.83 -11.80
N ALA A 136 17.74 -3.25 -12.65
CA ALA A 136 17.31 -2.24 -13.61
C ALA A 136 16.41 -2.88 -14.68
N PHE A 137 15.51 -2.08 -15.25
CA PHE A 137 14.53 -2.55 -16.22
C PHE A 137 14.28 -1.53 -17.34
N VAL A 138 13.79 -1.97 -18.47
CA VAL A 138 13.36 -1.10 -19.57
C VAL A 138 11.84 -1.02 -19.55
N LYS A 139 11.33 0.20 -19.36
CA LYS A 139 9.90 0.49 -19.46
C LYS A 139 9.59 0.91 -20.90
N GLU A 140 8.66 0.20 -21.53
CA GLU A 140 8.20 0.45 -22.91
C GLU A 140 6.75 0.96 -22.86
N ASP A 141 6.48 2.03 -23.57
CA ASP A 141 5.11 2.51 -23.80
C ASP A 141 5.01 3.21 -25.18
N ALA A 142 3.88 3.84 -25.46
CA ALA A 142 3.64 4.55 -26.72
C ALA A 142 4.63 5.71 -26.97
N THR A 143 5.37 6.16 -25.97
CA THR A 143 6.35 7.25 -26.07
C THR A 143 7.77 6.75 -26.37
N GLY A 144 8.00 5.44 -26.28
CA GLY A 144 9.30 4.79 -26.52
C GLY A 144 9.74 3.91 -25.36
N ALA A 145 11.03 3.62 -25.33
CA ALA A 145 11.66 2.79 -24.30
C ALA A 145 12.64 3.60 -23.46
N ILE A 146 12.64 3.37 -22.14
CA ILE A 146 13.48 4.10 -21.16
C ILE A 146 14.10 3.09 -20.22
N LEU A 147 15.42 3.22 -19.96
CA LEU A 147 16.11 2.47 -18.93
C LEU A 147 15.79 3.07 -17.55
N CYS A 148 15.13 2.31 -16.70
CA CYS A 148 14.85 2.67 -15.32
C CYS A 148 15.86 1.99 -14.39
N ILE A 149 16.53 2.78 -13.58
CA ILE A 149 17.57 2.33 -12.64
C ILE A 149 17.04 2.56 -11.22
N PRO A 150 16.70 1.51 -10.45
CA PRO A 150 16.23 1.66 -9.07
C PRO A 150 17.27 2.35 -8.20
N THR A 151 16.89 3.42 -7.51
CA THR A 151 17.76 4.23 -6.67
C THR A 151 17.12 4.59 -5.34
N ALA A 152 17.96 4.86 -4.36
CA ALA A 152 17.61 5.63 -3.17
C ALA A 152 17.73 7.13 -3.47
N PHE A 153 17.08 7.98 -2.66
CA PHE A 153 17.15 9.43 -2.79
C PHE A 153 17.36 10.10 -1.42
N CYS A 154 18.38 10.95 -1.34
CA CYS A 154 18.71 11.67 -0.10
C CYS A 154 18.94 13.15 -0.34
N SER A 155 18.87 13.94 0.75
CA SER A 155 19.19 15.35 0.77
C SER A 155 20.70 15.58 0.55
N TYR A 156 21.07 16.85 0.39
CA TYR A 156 22.49 17.25 0.33
C TYR A 156 23.30 16.81 1.56
N LYS A 157 22.66 16.69 2.72
CA LYS A 157 23.29 16.26 3.99
C LYS A 157 23.22 14.77 4.24
N GLY A 158 22.53 14.03 3.38
CA GLY A 158 22.40 12.56 3.47
C GLY A 158 21.14 12.05 4.17
N GLU A 159 20.21 12.92 4.59
CA GLU A 159 18.94 12.47 5.14
C GLU A 159 18.08 11.82 4.03
N ALA A 160 17.41 10.72 4.35
CA ALA A 160 16.54 10.02 3.42
C ALA A 160 15.29 10.85 3.06
N LEU A 161 15.11 11.16 1.77
CA LEU A 161 13.95 11.85 1.21
C LEU A 161 13.04 10.90 0.41
N ASP A 162 13.25 9.60 0.57
CA ASP A 162 12.50 8.53 -0.11
C ASP A 162 11.93 7.52 0.90
N LYS A 163 11.20 6.54 0.37
CA LYS A 163 10.66 5.44 1.15
C LYS A 163 11.57 4.21 1.12
N LYS A 164 12.49 4.09 0.15
CA LYS A 164 13.32 2.91 -0.04
C LYS A 164 14.53 2.87 0.89
N THR A 165 15.20 3.99 1.14
CA THR A 165 16.38 4.03 2.02
C THR A 165 16.06 3.48 3.43
N PRO A 166 14.99 3.90 4.10
CA PRO A 166 14.62 3.32 5.40
C PRO A 166 14.28 1.84 5.32
N LEU A 167 13.64 1.40 4.22
CA LEU A 167 13.34 -0.02 4.01
C LEU A 167 14.62 -0.85 3.94
N LEU A 168 15.60 -0.45 3.14
CA LEU A 168 16.89 -1.15 3.02
C LEU A 168 17.60 -1.22 4.37
N ARG A 169 17.67 -0.11 5.11
CA ARG A 169 18.24 -0.06 6.47
C ARG A 169 17.51 -1.03 7.42
N SER A 170 16.17 -1.09 7.36
CA SER A 170 15.38 -2.01 8.20
C SER A 170 15.59 -3.49 7.84
N MET A 171 15.77 -3.79 6.55
CA MET A 171 16.10 -5.15 6.08
C MET A 171 17.46 -5.60 6.60
N GLU A 172 18.45 -4.73 6.63
CA GLU A 172 19.76 -5.02 7.24
C GLU A 172 19.64 -5.25 8.74
N ALA A 173 18.87 -4.42 9.44
CA ALA A 173 18.65 -4.55 10.88
C ALA A 173 18.01 -5.89 11.23
N VAL A 174 16.90 -6.26 10.58
CA VAL A 174 16.24 -7.55 10.87
C VAL A 174 17.12 -8.73 10.47
N SER A 175 17.86 -8.63 9.36
CA SER A 175 18.80 -9.67 8.93
C SER A 175 19.87 -9.94 9.99
N GLN A 176 20.51 -8.89 10.51
CA GLN A 176 21.57 -8.99 11.52
C GLN A 176 21.05 -9.63 12.81
N GLN A 177 19.88 -9.20 13.29
CA GLN A 177 19.34 -9.71 14.55
C GLN A 177 18.75 -11.13 14.40
N ALA A 178 18.10 -11.42 13.29
CA ALA A 178 17.61 -12.77 13.00
C ALA A 178 18.75 -13.79 12.85
N LEU A 179 19.89 -13.40 12.26
CA LEU A 179 21.09 -14.26 12.19
C LEU A 179 21.63 -14.64 13.57
N ARG A 180 21.55 -13.75 14.56
CA ARG A 180 21.93 -14.10 15.94
C ARG A 180 21.03 -15.22 16.49
N ILE A 181 19.70 -15.06 16.26
CA ILE A 181 18.72 -16.07 16.70
C ILE A 181 18.97 -17.41 16.01
N VAL A 182 19.06 -17.48 14.68
CA VAL A 182 19.22 -18.76 13.98
C VAL A 182 20.54 -19.49 14.31
N ARG A 183 21.59 -18.73 14.63
CA ARG A 183 22.88 -19.30 15.08
C ARG A 183 22.77 -19.92 16.45
N LEU A 184 21.99 -19.36 17.35
CA LEU A 184 21.74 -19.95 18.68
C LEU A 184 21.04 -21.32 18.57
N PHE A 185 20.23 -21.54 17.52
CA PHE A 185 19.60 -22.80 17.20
C PHE A 185 20.44 -23.72 16.30
N GLY A 186 21.72 -23.39 16.10
CA GLY A 186 22.70 -24.27 15.43
C GLY A 186 22.81 -24.08 13.90
N ASN A 187 22.04 -23.19 13.28
CA ASN A 187 22.21 -22.87 11.86
C ASN A 187 23.38 -21.87 11.67
N THR A 188 24.59 -22.42 11.61
CA THR A 188 25.83 -21.67 11.43
C THR A 188 26.17 -21.41 9.95
N GLU A 189 25.46 -22.07 9.01
CA GLU A 189 25.69 -21.93 7.58
C GLU A 189 25.00 -20.71 7.00
N ALA A 190 23.88 -20.26 7.60
CA ALA A 190 23.18 -19.08 7.17
C ALA A 190 24.08 -17.83 7.32
N THR A 191 24.19 -17.07 6.22
CA THR A 191 24.96 -15.83 6.15
C THR A 191 24.09 -14.58 6.06
N LYS A 192 22.81 -14.74 5.67
CA LYS A 192 21.83 -13.68 5.53
C LYS A 192 20.43 -14.18 5.87
N VAL A 193 19.64 -13.32 6.49
CA VAL A 193 18.19 -13.47 6.59
C VAL A 193 17.54 -12.36 5.81
N THR A 194 16.52 -12.66 5.04
CA THR A 194 15.86 -11.69 4.17
C THR A 194 14.38 -11.58 4.49
N ALA A 195 13.87 -10.37 4.69
CA ALA A 195 12.45 -10.12 4.71
C ALA A 195 11.89 -10.25 3.29
N SER A 196 10.79 -10.97 3.14
CA SER A 196 10.05 -11.13 1.90
C SER A 196 8.62 -10.64 2.07
N VAL A 197 8.02 -10.16 1.00
CA VAL A 197 6.63 -9.72 0.99
C VAL A 197 5.94 -10.03 -0.33
N GLY A 198 4.67 -10.43 -0.26
CA GLY A 198 3.77 -10.57 -1.40
C GLY A 198 2.55 -9.69 -1.19
N PRO A 199 2.47 -8.52 -1.85
CA PRO A 199 1.34 -7.62 -1.72
C PRO A 199 0.20 -8.05 -2.66
N GLU A 200 -1.02 -8.09 -2.15
CA GLU A 200 -2.25 -8.33 -2.91
C GLU A 200 -2.86 -6.97 -3.27
N GLN A 201 -2.85 -6.58 -4.55
CA GLN A 201 -3.31 -5.27 -4.99
C GLN A 201 -4.78 -5.30 -5.38
N GLU A 202 -5.64 -4.70 -4.57
CA GLU A 202 -7.04 -4.43 -4.91
C GLU A 202 -7.18 -3.10 -5.66
N TYR A 203 -8.18 -3.01 -6.54
CA TYR A 203 -8.43 -1.81 -7.36
C TYR A 203 -9.85 -1.82 -7.96
N PHE A 204 -10.34 -0.64 -8.36
CA PHE A 204 -11.58 -0.51 -9.12
C PHE A 204 -11.31 -0.16 -10.57
N ILE A 205 -12.17 -0.67 -11.45
CA ILE A 205 -12.16 -0.34 -12.89
C ILE A 205 -13.51 0.23 -13.29
N VAL A 206 -13.49 1.43 -13.87
CA VAL A 206 -14.67 2.12 -14.39
C VAL A 206 -14.47 2.51 -15.85
N ASP A 207 -15.57 2.78 -16.54
CA ASP A 207 -15.51 3.28 -17.91
C ASP A 207 -14.82 4.67 -17.94
N ARG A 208 -13.91 4.88 -18.91
CA ARG A 208 -13.12 6.10 -19.00
C ARG A 208 -13.96 7.33 -19.35
N GLU A 209 -15.00 7.18 -20.17
CA GLU A 209 -15.85 8.32 -20.52
C GLU A 209 -16.59 8.82 -19.30
N LYS A 210 -17.19 7.91 -18.51
CA LYS A 210 -17.83 8.23 -17.24
C LYS A 210 -16.89 8.83 -16.21
N TYR A 211 -15.66 8.29 -16.12
CA TYR A 211 -14.61 8.83 -15.27
C TYR A 211 -14.28 10.30 -15.61
N LEU A 212 -14.17 10.62 -16.90
CA LEU A 212 -13.81 11.98 -17.35
C LEU A 212 -14.92 13.01 -17.07
N GLU A 213 -16.16 12.59 -16.90
CA GLU A 213 -17.27 13.43 -16.48
C GLU A 213 -17.28 13.72 -14.97
N ARG A 214 -16.50 12.95 -14.15
CA ARG A 214 -16.43 13.05 -12.69
C ARG A 214 -15.17 13.77 -12.23
N LYS A 215 -15.28 15.06 -11.92
CA LYS A 215 -14.12 15.87 -11.48
C LYS A 215 -13.56 15.42 -10.14
N ASP A 216 -14.39 14.90 -9.25
CA ASP A 216 -13.95 14.32 -7.98
C ASP A 216 -13.06 13.08 -8.21
N LEU A 217 -13.44 12.14 -9.07
CA LEU A 217 -12.59 11.01 -9.41
C LEU A 217 -11.24 11.42 -10.02
N ILE A 218 -11.24 12.46 -10.88
CA ILE A 218 -10.02 12.96 -11.53
C ILE A 218 -9.06 13.60 -10.53
N TYR A 219 -9.58 14.44 -9.62
CA TYR A 219 -8.73 15.24 -8.73
C TYR A 219 -8.41 14.54 -7.42
N THR A 220 -9.30 13.67 -6.93
CA THR A 220 -9.17 13.08 -5.59
C THR A 220 -9.14 11.55 -5.58
N GLY A 221 -9.46 10.90 -6.70
CA GLY A 221 -9.52 9.44 -6.81
C GLY A 221 -10.78 8.82 -6.20
N ARG A 222 -11.65 9.59 -5.55
CA ARG A 222 -12.90 9.12 -4.95
C ARG A 222 -14.11 9.99 -5.30
N THR A 223 -15.29 9.42 -5.20
CA THR A 223 -16.55 10.16 -5.37
C THR A 223 -16.85 11.00 -4.12
N LEU A 224 -17.02 12.30 -4.29
CA LEU A 224 -17.39 13.23 -3.22
C LEU A 224 -18.91 13.40 -3.09
N PHE A 225 -19.65 13.05 -4.15
CA PHE A 225 -21.10 12.97 -4.23
C PHE A 225 -21.51 11.64 -4.85
N GLY A 226 -22.69 11.14 -4.51
CA GLY A 226 -23.28 9.96 -5.12
C GLY A 226 -24.21 9.22 -4.17
N ALA A 227 -25.47 9.10 -4.58
CA ALA A 227 -26.45 8.26 -3.92
C ALA A 227 -26.15 6.77 -4.18
N PRO A 228 -26.51 5.84 -3.26
CA PRO A 228 -26.38 4.42 -3.50
C PRO A 228 -27.15 3.99 -4.74
N ALA A 229 -26.55 3.12 -5.56
CA ALA A 229 -27.25 2.48 -6.66
C ALA A 229 -28.36 1.51 -6.12
N PRO A 230 -29.40 1.23 -6.93
CA PRO A 230 -30.44 0.26 -6.52
C PRO A 230 -29.92 -1.15 -6.23
N LYS A 231 -28.77 -1.50 -6.80
CA LYS A 231 -28.02 -2.70 -6.51
C LYS A 231 -26.60 -2.31 -6.08
N GLY A 232 -26.13 -2.89 -4.98
CA GLY A 232 -24.76 -2.81 -4.50
C GLY A 232 -24.05 -4.17 -4.60
N GLN A 233 -23.62 -4.68 -3.46
CA GLN A 233 -22.90 -5.96 -3.33
C GLN A 233 -23.70 -7.03 -2.58
N GLU A 234 -25.01 -6.85 -2.38
CA GLU A 234 -25.87 -7.63 -1.48
C GLU A 234 -25.97 -9.11 -1.85
N LEU A 235 -25.77 -9.46 -3.11
CA LEU A 235 -25.86 -10.82 -3.59
C LEU A 235 -24.49 -11.51 -3.68
N GLU A 236 -23.40 -10.79 -3.45
CA GLU A 236 -22.00 -11.25 -3.59
C GLU A 236 -21.72 -11.89 -4.98
N ASP A 237 -22.56 -11.56 -5.97
CA ASP A 237 -22.55 -12.16 -7.30
C ASP A 237 -21.42 -11.61 -8.20
N HIS A 238 -20.72 -10.56 -7.77
CA HIS A 238 -19.51 -10.11 -8.43
C HIS A 238 -18.30 -10.96 -8.04
N TYR A 239 -18.09 -11.22 -6.76
CA TYR A 239 -16.98 -12.04 -6.27
C TYR A 239 -17.01 -13.48 -6.84
N PHE A 240 -18.16 -14.11 -6.85
CA PHE A 240 -18.37 -15.46 -7.39
C PHE A 240 -18.73 -15.47 -8.88
N GLY A 241 -18.74 -14.30 -9.54
CA GLY A 241 -19.06 -14.15 -10.94
C GLY A 241 -17.88 -14.43 -11.88
N SER A 242 -18.19 -14.64 -13.15
CA SER A 242 -17.14 -14.68 -14.19
C SER A 242 -16.58 -13.28 -14.45
N ILE A 243 -15.28 -13.22 -14.77
CA ILE A 243 -14.63 -11.99 -15.22
C ILE A 243 -15.24 -11.58 -16.57
N LYS A 244 -15.76 -10.35 -16.66
CA LYS A 244 -16.32 -9.81 -17.91
C LYS A 244 -15.24 -9.73 -18.99
N GLU A 245 -15.61 -9.93 -20.27
CA GLU A 245 -14.65 -10.02 -21.37
C GLU A 245 -13.76 -8.78 -21.52
N ARG A 246 -14.31 -7.57 -21.39
CA ARG A 246 -13.56 -6.32 -21.45
C ARG A 246 -12.52 -6.22 -20.32
N ILE A 247 -12.89 -6.64 -19.12
CA ILE A 247 -11.98 -6.70 -17.97
C ILE A 247 -10.92 -7.79 -18.14
N GLY A 248 -11.30 -8.97 -18.63
CA GLY A 248 -10.36 -10.05 -18.92
C GLY A 248 -9.30 -9.65 -19.98
N ALA A 249 -9.68 -8.88 -20.98
CA ALA A 249 -8.74 -8.33 -21.96
C ALA A 249 -7.74 -7.35 -21.33
N TYR A 250 -8.21 -6.46 -20.47
CA TYR A 250 -7.38 -5.55 -19.67
C TYR A 250 -6.42 -6.31 -18.74
N MET A 251 -6.92 -7.27 -17.98
CA MET A 251 -6.12 -8.10 -17.07
C MET A 251 -5.03 -8.88 -17.81
N LYS A 252 -5.35 -9.42 -18.98
CA LYS A 252 -4.39 -10.12 -19.84
C LYS A 252 -3.23 -9.21 -20.25
N ASP A 253 -3.51 -7.98 -20.67
CA ASP A 253 -2.47 -7.07 -21.12
C ASP A 253 -1.61 -6.55 -19.96
N ILE A 254 -2.20 -6.36 -18.77
CA ILE A 254 -1.44 -6.10 -17.54
C ILE A 254 -0.44 -7.23 -17.29
N ASN A 255 -0.89 -8.48 -17.30
CA ASN A 255 -0.02 -9.63 -17.03
C ASN A 255 1.16 -9.69 -18.00
N ILE A 256 0.93 -9.47 -19.29
CA ILE A 256 1.99 -9.47 -20.28
C ILE A 256 3.05 -8.42 -19.98
N GLU A 257 2.64 -7.20 -19.67
CA GLU A 257 3.58 -6.12 -19.34
C GLU A 257 4.33 -6.38 -18.04
N LEU A 258 3.63 -6.85 -17.03
CA LEU A 258 4.24 -7.19 -15.73
C LEU A 258 5.22 -8.36 -15.85
N TRP A 259 4.89 -9.41 -16.58
CA TRP A 259 5.81 -10.52 -16.81
C TRP A 259 7.07 -10.09 -17.55
N LYS A 260 6.95 -9.22 -18.56
CA LYS A 260 8.13 -8.61 -19.22
C LYS A 260 9.03 -7.85 -18.27
N LEU A 261 8.43 -7.17 -17.28
CA LEU A 261 9.12 -6.44 -16.22
C LEU A 261 9.58 -7.34 -15.05
N GLY A 262 9.42 -8.67 -15.17
CA GLY A 262 9.87 -9.62 -14.15
C GLY A 262 8.96 -9.73 -12.92
N VAL A 263 7.79 -9.06 -12.93
CA VAL A 263 6.81 -9.18 -11.85
C VAL A 263 6.05 -10.50 -12.01
N THR A 264 6.06 -11.31 -10.96
CA THR A 264 5.41 -12.63 -10.93
C THR A 264 3.89 -12.53 -10.66
N ALA A 265 3.18 -11.69 -11.43
CA ALA A 265 1.73 -11.58 -11.35
C ALA A 265 1.08 -12.94 -11.62
N LYS A 266 0.33 -13.48 -10.65
CA LYS A 266 -0.16 -14.86 -10.68
C LYS A 266 -1.67 -14.95 -10.62
N THR A 267 -2.29 -14.27 -9.67
CA THR A 267 -3.72 -14.39 -9.40
C THR A 267 -4.45 -13.12 -9.81
N GLN A 268 -5.58 -13.27 -10.47
CA GLN A 268 -6.52 -12.20 -10.78
C GLN A 268 -7.94 -12.71 -10.56
N HIS A 269 -8.76 -11.94 -9.91
CA HIS A 269 -10.18 -12.26 -9.71
C HIS A 269 -11.02 -11.00 -9.44
N ASN A 270 -12.32 -11.18 -9.41
CA ASN A 270 -13.26 -10.16 -8.96
C ASN A 270 -13.26 -10.08 -7.44
N GLU A 271 -13.37 -8.88 -6.90
CA GLU A 271 -13.59 -8.61 -5.49
C GLU A 271 -15.09 -8.43 -5.18
N VAL A 272 -15.43 -8.21 -3.89
CA VAL A 272 -16.81 -8.19 -3.41
C VAL A 272 -17.59 -7.01 -3.98
N ALA A 273 -17.01 -5.82 -4.01
CA ALA A 273 -17.70 -4.65 -4.56
C ALA A 273 -17.83 -4.74 -6.09
N PRO A 274 -18.94 -4.25 -6.67
CA PRO A 274 -19.05 -4.13 -8.12
C PRO A 274 -17.89 -3.32 -8.69
N ALA A 275 -17.38 -3.72 -9.85
CA ALA A 275 -16.23 -3.13 -10.53
C ALA A 275 -14.89 -3.19 -9.77
N GLN A 276 -14.82 -3.94 -8.66
CA GLN A 276 -13.59 -4.16 -7.89
C GLN A 276 -12.92 -5.47 -8.29
N HIS A 277 -11.59 -5.46 -8.33
CA HIS A 277 -10.75 -6.58 -8.74
C HIS A 277 -9.48 -6.63 -7.91
N GLU A 278 -8.77 -7.78 -7.94
CA GLU A 278 -7.50 -7.98 -7.29
C GLU A 278 -6.45 -8.57 -8.23
N LEU A 279 -5.19 -8.19 -8.01
CA LEU A 279 -4.01 -8.82 -8.59
C LEU A 279 -3.05 -9.18 -7.47
N ALA A 280 -2.69 -10.46 -7.38
CA ALA A 280 -1.73 -10.97 -6.40
C ALA A 280 -0.48 -11.56 -7.10
N PRO A 281 0.73 -11.01 -6.86
CA PRO A 281 1.98 -11.59 -7.31
C PRO A 281 2.47 -12.67 -6.34
N ILE A 282 3.42 -13.49 -6.79
CA ILE A 282 4.23 -14.31 -5.88
C ILE A 282 5.14 -13.36 -5.09
N TYR A 283 5.40 -13.69 -3.82
CA TYR A 283 6.28 -12.91 -2.95
C TYR A 283 7.72 -12.82 -3.49
N GLU A 284 8.39 -11.72 -3.13
CA GLU A 284 9.78 -11.43 -3.44
C GLU A 284 10.51 -10.86 -2.22
N THR A 285 11.82 -10.62 -2.32
CA THR A 285 12.53 -9.83 -1.30
C THR A 285 11.89 -8.47 -1.14
N ALA A 286 11.80 -7.96 0.08
CA ALA A 286 10.95 -6.81 0.37
C ALA A 286 11.28 -5.57 -0.49
N ASN A 287 12.55 -5.29 -0.77
CA ASN A 287 12.94 -4.16 -1.63
C ASN A 287 12.48 -4.34 -3.10
N VAL A 288 12.60 -5.55 -3.64
CA VAL A 288 12.14 -5.86 -5.01
C VAL A 288 10.62 -5.87 -5.08
N ALA A 289 9.95 -6.47 -4.08
CA ALA A 289 8.49 -6.48 -4.02
C ALA A 289 7.89 -5.08 -3.93
N VAL A 290 8.53 -4.16 -3.19
CA VAL A 290 8.15 -2.76 -3.10
C VAL A 290 8.29 -2.07 -4.45
N ASP A 291 9.40 -2.24 -5.16
CA ASP A 291 9.58 -1.71 -6.51
C ASP A 291 8.56 -2.29 -7.49
N HIS A 292 8.33 -3.61 -7.45
CA HIS A 292 7.33 -4.29 -8.27
C HIS A 292 5.92 -3.76 -8.02
N ASN A 293 5.54 -3.49 -6.76
CA ASN A 293 4.22 -2.94 -6.48
C ASN A 293 4.03 -1.53 -7.05
N GLN A 294 5.08 -0.68 -7.05
CA GLN A 294 5.02 0.62 -7.73
C GLN A 294 4.84 0.45 -9.25
N LEU A 295 5.52 -0.52 -9.86
CA LEU A 295 5.34 -0.85 -11.28
C LEU A 295 3.93 -1.37 -11.57
N VAL A 296 3.39 -2.24 -10.71
CA VAL A 296 2.01 -2.74 -10.82
C VAL A 296 1.03 -1.58 -10.88
N MET A 297 1.13 -0.62 -9.96
CA MET A 297 0.24 0.55 -9.94
C MET A 297 0.37 1.44 -11.19
N ASP A 298 1.58 1.66 -11.70
CA ASP A 298 1.82 2.44 -12.93
C ASP A 298 1.26 1.72 -14.16
N VAL A 299 1.56 0.44 -14.31
CA VAL A 299 1.11 -0.41 -15.44
C VAL A 299 -0.42 -0.50 -15.47
N MET A 300 -1.07 -0.75 -14.32
CA MET A 300 -2.54 -0.81 -14.23
C MET A 300 -3.21 0.44 -14.77
N LYS A 301 -2.73 1.63 -14.40
CA LYS A 301 -3.29 2.91 -14.87
C LYS A 301 -3.07 3.12 -16.37
N LYS A 302 -1.88 2.80 -16.88
CA LYS A 302 -1.53 2.96 -18.30
C LYS A 302 -2.32 2.00 -19.18
N VAL A 303 -2.40 0.73 -18.81
CA VAL A 303 -3.14 -0.28 -19.54
C VAL A 303 -4.64 0.02 -19.54
N ALA A 304 -5.21 0.44 -18.39
CA ALA A 304 -6.61 0.86 -18.31
C ALA A 304 -6.94 1.95 -19.35
N THR A 305 -6.09 2.96 -19.45
CA THR A 305 -6.25 4.04 -20.44
C THR A 305 -6.32 3.51 -21.88
N ARG A 306 -5.48 2.52 -22.23
CA ARG A 306 -5.48 1.89 -23.58
C ARG A 306 -6.76 1.10 -23.86
N HIS A 307 -7.39 0.54 -22.84
CA HIS A 307 -8.66 -0.19 -22.94
C HIS A 307 -9.91 0.70 -22.83
N GLY A 308 -9.77 2.04 -22.83
CA GLY A 308 -10.89 2.95 -22.59
C GLY A 308 -11.48 2.80 -21.19
N LEU A 309 -10.64 2.43 -20.23
CA LEU A 309 -10.96 2.24 -18.82
C LEU A 309 -10.18 3.23 -17.95
N ALA A 310 -10.61 3.41 -16.70
CA ALA A 310 -9.87 4.10 -15.66
C ALA A 310 -9.69 3.18 -14.45
N CYS A 311 -8.44 3.01 -14.00
CA CYS A 311 -8.09 2.26 -12.81
C CYS A 311 -8.04 3.20 -11.60
N LEU A 312 -8.87 2.92 -10.59
CA LEU A 312 -8.93 3.67 -9.34
C LEU A 312 -8.20 2.88 -8.26
N LEU A 313 -7.14 3.48 -7.73
CA LEU A 313 -6.34 2.90 -6.64
C LEU A 313 -6.65 3.53 -5.28
N HIS A 314 -7.59 4.48 -5.22
CA HIS A 314 -8.02 5.05 -3.95
C HIS A 314 -8.64 3.97 -3.05
N GLU A 315 -8.43 4.06 -1.74
CA GLU A 315 -8.87 3.09 -0.74
C GLU A 315 -10.40 2.97 -0.64
N LYS A 316 -11.12 4.06 -0.90
CA LYS A 316 -12.59 4.12 -0.85
C LYS A 316 -13.15 4.99 -1.97
N PRO A 317 -13.12 4.54 -3.24
CA PRO A 317 -13.63 5.35 -4.35
C PRO A 317 -15.14 5.59 -4.28
N PHE A 318 -15.88 4.64 -3.70
CA PHE A 318 -17.33 4.66 -3.60
C PHE A 318 -17.79 4.42 -2.18
N ALA A 319 -18.70 5.25 -1.68
CA ALA A 319 -19.30 5.06 -0.37
C ALA A 319 -20.31 3.88 -0.40
N GLY A 320 -20.44 3.17 0.72
CA GLY A 320 -21.45 2.11 0.89
C GLY A 320 -21.07 0.74 0.33
N VAL A 321 -19.95 0.58 -0.37
CA VAL A 321 -19.41 -0.70 -0.84
C VAL A 321 -18.01 -0.95 -0.27
N ASN A 322 -17.43 -2.14 -0.46
CA ASN A 322 -16.06 -2.43 0.00
C ASN A 322 -15.05 -1.40 -0.54
N GLY A 323 -14.02 -1.14 0.24
CA GLY A 323 -12.84 -0.40 -0.18
C GLY A 323 -11.73 -1.32 -0.66
N SER A 324 -10.65 -0.72 -1.18
CA SER A 324 -9.47 -1.44 -1.68
C SER A 324 -8.25 -1.23 -0.79
N GLY A 325 -7.52 -2.30 -0.55
CA GLY A 325 -6.28 -2.30 0.20
C GLY A 325 -5.16 -3.07 -0.50
N LYS A 326 -4.11 -3.32 0.27
CA LYS A 326 -3.07 -4.29 -0.04
C LYS A 326 -2.89 -5.18 1.18
N HIS A 327 -2.96 -6.48 0.99
CA HIS A 327 -2.60 -7.41 2.05
C HIS A 327 -1.13 -7.74 1.91
N ASP A 328 -0.31 -7.28 2.85
CA ASP A 328 1.13 -7.53 2.84
C ASP A 328 1.43 -8.88 3.50
N ASN A 329 1.66 -9.89 2.69
CA ASN A 329 2.08 -11.22 3.15
C ASN A 329 3.58 -11.20 3.47
N TRP A 330 3.93 -10.92 4.73
CA TRP A 330 5.29 -10.73 5.20
C TRP A 330 5.87 -12.01 5.83
N SER A 331 7.13 -12.32 5.49
CA SER A 331 7.89 -13.44 6.07
C SER A 331 9.38 -13.12 6.14
N ILE A 332 10.15 -13.94 6.88
CA ILE A 332 11.60 -13.85 7.01
C ILE A 332 12.25 -15.21 6.75
N VAL A 333 13.19 -15.25 5.81
CA VAL A 333 13.77 -16.49 5.30
C VAL A 333 15.29 -16.38 5.26
N THR A 334 15.98 -17.43 5.68
CA THR A 334 17.45 -17.53 5.56
C THR A 334 17.88 -17.77 4.11
N ASP A 335 19.13 -17.46 3.79
CA ASP A 335 19.73 -17.72 2.47
C ASP A 335 19.90 -19.23 2.15
N ASN A 336 19.77 -20.10 3.16
CA ASN A 336 19.67 -21.56 3.00
C ASN A 336 18.21 -22.07 3.11
N CYS A 337 17.23 -21.21 2.79
CA CYS A 337 15.81 -21.55 2.62
C CYS A 337 15.05 -22.01 3.87
N VAL A 338 15.46 -21.61 5.08
CA VAL A 338 14.69 -21.83 6.30
C VAL A 338 13.78 -20.63 6.54
N ASN A 339 12.45 -20.83 6.46
CA ASN A 339 11.48 -19.82 6.84
C ASN A 339 11.31 -19.80 8.36
N LEU A 340 11.60 -18.67 9.01
CA LEU A 340 11.55 -18.55 10.47
C LEU A 340 10.12 -18.48 11.04
N ILE A 341 9.13 -18.25 10.16
CA ILE A 341 7.70 -18.17 10.50
C ILE A 341 6.96 -19.48 10.14
N ASP A 342 7.67 -20.49 9.67
CA ASP A 342 7.09 -21.80 9.38
C ASP A 342 7.06 -22.65 10.65
N PRO A 343 5.86 -23.01 11.18
CA PRO A 343 5.75 -23.82 12.39
C PRO A 343 6.17 -25.27 12.18
N GLY A 344 6.20 -25.75 10.93
CA GLY A 344 6.36 -27.17 10.61
C GLY A 344 5.15 -28.02 11.00
N ASP A 345 5.33 -29.34 10.96
CA ASP A 345 4.25 -30.30 11.27
C ASP A 345 3.92 -30.37 12.78
N THR A 346 4.86 -30.02 13.65
CA THR A 346 4.72 -30.03 15.11
C THR A 346 5.06 -28.68 15.72
N PRO A 347 4.14 -27.69 15.63
CA PRO A 347 4.38 -26.33 16.13
C PRO A 347 4.80 -26.27 17.60
N ASN A 348 4.26 -27.15 18.43
CA ASN A 348 4.55 -27.24 19.86
C ASN A 348 5.99 -27.72 20.18
N GLU A 349 6.67 -28.35 19.24
CA GLU A 349 8.06 -28.84 19.39
C GLU A 349 9.08 -27.93 18.72
N ASN A 350 8.66 -27.03 17.81
CA ASN A 350 9.55 -26.15 17.07
C ASN A 350 9.92 -24.92 17.92
N LEU A 351 10.92 -25.10 18.78
CA LEU A 351 11.33 -24.08 19.75
C LEU A 351 11.85 -22.79 19.09
N GLN A 352 12.52 -22.89 17.91
CA GLN A 352 12.95 -21.72 17.16
C GLN A 352 11.72 -20.92 16.66
N PHE A 353 10.74 -21.60 16.08
CA PHE A 353 9.50 -20.95 15.65
C PHE A 353 8.77 -20.30 16.84
N LEU A 354 8.65 -21.00 17.97
CA LEU A 354 7.99 -20.47 19.16
C LEU A 354 8.67 -19.21 19.71
N LEU A 355 10.02 -19.16 19.70
CA LEU A 355 10.74 -17.95 20.07
C LEU A 355 10.50 -16.82 19.08
N VAL A 356 10.53 -17.10 17.78
CA VAL A 356 10.25 -16.10 16.73
C VAL A 356 8.83 -15.56 16.88
N LEU A 357 7.83 -16.43 17.08
CA LEU A 357 6.44 -16.04 17.33
C LEU A 357 6.32 -15.15 18.57
N ALA A 358 6.95 -15.52 19.70
CA ALA A 358 6.95 -14.74 20.93
C ALA A 358 7.59 -13.35 20.74
N CYS A 359 8.65 -13.26 19.95
CA CYS A 359 9.29 -11.99 19.60
C CYS A 359 8.38 -11.12 18.73
N ILE A 360 7.67 -11.70 17.75
CA ILE A 360 6.72 -10.97 16.90
C ILE A 360 5.53 -10.48 17.74
N MET A 361 4.98 -11.31 18.65
CA MET A 361 3.94 -10.89 19.58
C MET A 361 4.37 -9.68 20.40
N LYS A 362 5.58 -9.72 20.97
CA LYS A 362 6.16 -8.60 21.72
C LYS A 362 6.32 -7.35 20.85
N ALA A 363 6.90 -7.49 19.67
CA ALA A 363 7.15 -6.39 18.74
C ALA A 363 5.86 -5.66 18.38
N VAL A 364 4.83 -6.40 17.99
CA VAL A 364 3.53 -5.85 17.57
C VAL A 364 2.78 -5.23 18.74
N ASP A 365 2.85 -5.82 19.94
CA ASP A 365 2.20 -5.27 21.14
C ASP A 365 2.82 -3.96 21.60
N ILE A 366 4.15 -3.89 21.67
CA ILE A 366 4.85 -2.68 22.12
C ILE A 366 4.69 -1.53 21.14
N HIS A 367 4.73 -1.82 19.84
CA HIS A 367 4.75 -0.84 18.76
C HIS A 367 3.46 -0.82 17.92
N ALA A 368 2.32 -1.20 18.51
CA ALA A 368 1.04 -1.21 17.83
C ALA A 368 0.65 0.16 17.22
N ASP A 369 0.95 1.25 17.92
CA ASP A 369 0.74 2.62 17.45
C ASP A 369 1.60 2.96 16.22
N LEU A 370 2.88 2.58 16.23
CA LEU A 370 3.80 2.81 15.13
C LEU A 370 3.43 1.94 13.91
N LEU A 371 3.03 0.69 14.13
CA LEU A 371 2.54 -0.19 13.06
C LEU A 371 1.25 0.35 12.44
N ARG A 372 0.31 0.86 13.27
CA ARG A 372 -0.88 1.54 12.76
C ARG A 372 -0.53 2.78 11.94
N GLN A 373 0.42 3.59 12.42
CA GLN A 373 0.89 4.79 11.70
C GLN A 373 1.46 4.44 10.34
N SER A 374 2.18 3.34 10.21
CA SER A 374 2.82 2.92 8.94
C SER A 374 1.85 2.64 7.80
N ALA A 375 0.58 2.40 8.10
CA ALA A 375 -0.53 2.20 7.16
C ALA A 375 -1.56 3.35 7.23
N SER A 376 -1.14 4.54 7.63
CA SER A 376 -2.01 5.72 7.75
C SER A 376 -1.93 6.58 6.50
N ASP A 377 -3.06 6.74 5.83
CA ASP A 377 -3.27 7.72 4.77
C ASP A 377 -4.72 8.24 4.79
N VAL A 378 -4.97 9.28 4.01
CA VAL A 378 -6.30 9.94 3.94
C VAL A 378 -7.37 8.97 3.44
N GLY A 379 -7.05 8.14 2.45
CA GLY A 379 -7.99 7.17 1.88
C GLY A 379 -8.36 6.08 2.87
N ASN A 380 -7.40 5.61 3.65
CA ASN A 380 -7.60 4.59 4.67
C ASN A 380 -8.50 5.04 5.83
N ASP A 381 -8.54 6.34 6.15
CA ASP A 381 -9.49 6.89 7.12
C ASP A 381 -10.95 6.64 6.72
N HIS A 382 -11.23 6.52 5.41
CA HIS A 382 -12.54 6.18 4.87
C HIS A 382 -12.80 4.68 4.73
N ARG A 383 -11.73 3.86 4.68
CA ARG A 383 -11.82 2.41 4.42
C ARG A 383 -11.89 1.58 5.70
N LEU A 384 -11.06 1.89 6.71
CA LEU A 384 -10.88 1.04 7.88
C LEU A 384 -12.14 0.90 8.74
N GLY A 385 -12.34 -0.31 9.29
CA GLY A 385 -13.37 -0.61 10.29
C GLY A 385 -14.66 -1.23 9.77
N ALA A 386 -14.76 -1.52 8.47
CA ALA A 386 -15.91 -2.20 7.89
C ALA A 386 -15.58 -2.84 6.53
N ASN A 387 -16.46 -3.71 6.03
CA ASN A 387 -16.37 -4.25 4.66
C ASN A 387 -15.01 -4.87 4.33
N GLU A 388 -14.59 -5.85 5.10
CA GLU A 388 -13.31 -6.57 4.99
C GLU A 388 -12.05 -5.75 5.30
N ALA A 389 -12.14 -4.45 5.54
CA ALA A 389 -11.04 -3.65 6.04
C ALA A 389 -10.92 -3.76 7.58
N PRO A 390 -9.73 -4.02 8.14
CA PRO A 390 -9.57 -4.22 9.58
C PRO A 390 -9.93 -2.95 10.37
N PRO A 391 -10.28 -3.09 11.66
CA PRO A 391 -10.47 -1.94 12.53
C PRO A 391 -9.15 -1.22 12.81
N ALA A 392 -9.22 0.04 13.27
CA ALA A 392 -8.06 0.86 13.58
C ALA A 392 -7.31 0.43 14.87
N ILE A 393 -7.58 -0.76 15.37
CA ILE A 393 -6.94 -1.39 16.54
C ILE A 393 -6.03 -2.51 16.04
N ILE A 394 -4.73 -2.41 16.28
CA ILE A 394 -3.81 -3.50 15.96
C ILE A 394 -4.06 -4.66 16.92
N SER A 395 -4.28 -5.84 16.37
CA SER A 395 -4.34 -7.13 17.07
C SER A 395 -3.78 -8.23 16.18
N MET A 396 -3.39 -9.35 16.79
CA MET A 396 -2.86 -10.52 16.08
C MET A 396 -3.87 -11.65 16.10
N PHE A 397 -4.14 -12.22 14.93
CA PHE A 397 -4.85 -13.49 14.79
C PHE A 397 -3.84 -14.63 14.65
N LEU A 398 -3.93 -15.64 15.50
CA LEU A 398 -3.06 -16.83 15.46
C LEU A 398 -3.78 -18.08 14.97
N GLY A 399 -5.11 -18.12 15.05
CA GLY A 399 -5.93 -19.30 14.84
C GLY A 399 -5.91 -20.23 16.07
N ASP A 400 -6.85 -21.20 16.08
CA ASP A 400 -7.11 -22.04 17.25
C ASP A 400 -5.88 -22.88 17.65
N GLN A 401 -5.14 -23.40 16.67
CA GLN A 401 -3.98 -24.25 16.91
C GLN A 401 -2.86 -23.53 17.65
N LEU A 402 -2.42 -22.37 17.13
CA LEU A 402 -1.33 -21.64 17.75
C LEU A 402 -1.77 -20.93 19.04
N GLU A 403 -3.03 -20.49 19.13
CA GLU A 403 -3.52 -19.93 20.39
C GLU A 403 -3.55 -21.00 21.50
N ASP A 404 -3.92 -22.25 21.21
CA ASP A 404 -3.83 -23.33 22.16
C ASP A 404 -2.40 -23.58 22.62
N VAL A 405 -1.43 -23.64 21.68
CA VAL A 405 0.00 -23.80 22.01
C VAL A 405 0.50 -22.65 22.90
N VAL A 406 0.15 -21.41 22.57
CA VAL A 406 0.50 -20.22 23.38
C VAL A 406 -0.10 -20.31 24.78
N ASN A 407 -1.35 -20.75 24.91
CA ASN A 407 -2.02 -20.94 26.20
C ASN A 407 -1.34 -22.01 27.06
N GLN A 408 -1.00 -23.16 26.47
CA GLN A 408 -0.27 -24.21 27.17
C GLN A 408 1.09 -23.69 27.71
N ILE A 409 1.84 -22.96 26.90
CA ILE A 409 3.14 -22.38 27.31
C ILE A 409 2.96 -21.38 28.45
N ILE A 410 1.96 -20.53 28.39
CA ILE A 410 1.68 -19.55 29.46
C ILE A 410 1.35 -20.25 30.77
N GLU A 411 0.50 -21.30 30.73
CA GLU A 411 0.04 -22.00 31.92
C GLU A 411 1.12 -22.90 32.51
N THR A 412 1.74 -23.73 31.68
CA THR A 412 2.63 -24.81 32.15
C THR A 412 4.10 -24.57 31.90
N GLY A 413 4.48 -23.67 31.01
CA GLY A 413 5.86 -23.41 30.57
C GLY A 413 6.26 -24.14 29.30
N THR A 414 5.49 -25.13 28.88
CA THR A 414 5.75 -25.95 27.67
C THR A 414 4.43 -26.33 27.01
N ALA A 415 4.43 -26.54 25.69
CA ALA A 415 3.31 -27.13 24.99
C ALA A 415 3.53 -28.60 24.76
N THR A 416 2.58 -29.43 25.11
CA THR A 416 2.67 -30.91 25.04
C THR A 416 1.99 -31.50 23.81
N HIS A 417 1.16 -30.75 23.15
CA HIS A 417 0.42 -31.18 21.96
C HIS A 417 0.04 -29.95 21.12
N SER A 418 -0.32 -30.17 19.88
CA SER A 418 -1.01 -29.21 19.02
C SER A 418 -2.31 -29.80 18.47
N ILE A 419 -3.28 -28.94 18.20
CA ILE A 419 -4.55 -29.33 17.60
C ILE A 419 -4.30 -29.75 16.15
N GLU A 420 -4.65 -30.97 15.78
CA GLU A 420 -4.61 -31.42 14.38
C GLU A 420 -5.82 -30.90 13.61
N GLY A 421 -5.63 -30.41 12.39
CA GLY A 421 -6.70 -29.87 11.54
C GLY A 421 -7.76 -30.90 11.11
N GLY A 422 -7.44 -32.18 11.22
CA GLY A 422 -8.32 -33.29 10.80
C GLY A 422 -8.45 -33.39 9.27
N LYS A 423 -9.37 -34.25 8.81
CA LYS A 423 -9.67 -34.42 7.39
C LYS A 423 -11.06 -33.84 7.07
N LEU A 424 -11.15 -33.11 5.99
CA LEU A 424 -12.42 -32.71 5.39
C LEU A 424 -12.90 -33.84 4.49
N LEU A 425 -14.01 -34.46 4.89
CA LEU A 425 -14.67 -35.50 4.11
C LEU A 425 -15.75 -34.84 3.24
N THR A 426 -15.57 -34.89 1.94
CA THR A 426 -16.55 -34.29 1.00
C THR A 426 -17.84 -35.10 0.94
N GLY A 427 -17.81 -36.38 1.39
CA GLY A 427 -18.97 -37.28 1.34
C GLY A 427 -19.31 -37.79 -0.07
N VAL A 428 -18.51 -37.47 -1.05
CA VAL A 428 -18.67 -37.85 -2.45
C VAL A 428 -17.48 -38.72 -2.89
N SER A 429 -17.75 -39.94 -3.34
CA SER A 429 -16.72 -40.95 -3.67
C SER A 429 -15.75 -40.55 -4.79
N THR A 430 -16.13 -39.58 -5.61
CA THR A 430 -15.30 -39.07 -6.73
C THR A 430 -14.49 -37.81 -6.37
N LEU A 431 -14.71 -37.25 -5.18
CA LEU A 431 -13.95 -36.10 -4.67
C LEU A 431 -12.89 -36.57 -3.68
N PRO A 432 -11.68 -36.04 -3.75
CA PRO A 432 -10.64 -36.38 -2.78
C PRO A 432 -10.97 -35.87 -1.38
N ASP A 433 -10.60 -36.62 -0.36
CA ASP A 433 -10.49 -36.12 0.99
C ASP A 433 -9.21 -35.29 1.09
N PHE A 434 -9.24 -34.17 1.81
CA PHE A 434 -8.07 -33.31 2.02
C PHE A 434 -7.95 -32.91 3.48
N ALA A 435 -6.73 -32.59 3.89
CA ALA A 435 -6.47 -32.09 5.23
C ALA A 435 -7.21 -30.76 5.42
N LYS A 436 -7.94 -30.66 6.53
CA LYS A 436 -8.51 -29.37 6.93
C LYS A 436 -7.37 -28.47 7.39
N ASP A 437 -7.31 -27.26 6.86
CA ASP A 437 -6.39 -26.26 7.39
C ASP A 437 -6.71 -25.99 8.87
N ALA A 438 -5.73 -26.08 9.75
CA ALA A 438 -5.92 -25.83 11.17
C ALA A 438 -6.09 -24.34 11.49
N THR A 439 -5.76 -23.47 10.54
CA THR A 439 -5.93 -22.02 10.65
C THR A 439 -7.03 -21.54 9.72
N ASP A 440 -8.18 -21.19 10.29
CA ASP A 440 -9.20 -20.43 9.55
C ASP A 440 -8.75 -18.96 9.44
N ARG A 441 -9.08 -18.30 8.32
CA ARG A 441 -8.74 -16.90 8.11
C ARG A 441 -9.75 -15.99 8.80
N ASN A 442 -9.30 -15.17 9.75
CA ASN A 442 -10.12 -14.11 10.31
C ASN A 442 -9.97 -12.83 9.46
N ARG A 443 -10.94 -12.57 8.60
CA ARG A 443 -10.96 -11.40 7.69
C ARG A 443 -10.99 -10.05 8.41
N THR A 444 -11.36 -10.02 9.70
CA THR A 444 -11.41 -8.79 10.49
C THR A 444 -10.10 -8.47 11.22
N SER A 445 -9.13 -9.39 11.22
CA SER A 445 -7.85 -9.19 11.89
C SER A 445 -6.91 -8.30 11.07
N PRO A 446 -6.29 -7.27 11.66
CA PRO A 446 -5.32 -6.43 10.98
C PRO A 446 -3.96 -7.11 10.74
N PHE A 447 -3.59 -8.09 11.57
CA PHE A 447 -2.32 -8.81 11.45
C PHE A 447 -2.55 -10.30 11.73
N ALA A 448 -2.67 -11.10 10.68
CA ALA A 448 -3.09 -12.49 10.76
C ALA A 448 -1.99 -13.46 10.39
N PHE A 449 -1.78 -14.49 11.21
CA PHE A 449 -0.95 -15.66 10.87
C PHE A 449 -1.68 -16.52 9.83
N THR A 450 -1.02 -16.82 8.71
CA THR A 450 -1.60 -17.58 7.59
C THR A 450 -0.69 -18.76 7.18
N GLY A 451 -0.32 -19.59 8.16
CA GLY A 451 0.41 -20.82 7.95
C GLY A 451 1.93 -20.69 8.05
N ASN A 452 2.58 -19.85 7.26
CA ASN A 452 4.04 -19.63 7.27
C ASN A 452 4.45 -18.18 7.04
N LYS A 453 3.53 -17.25 7.28
CA LYS A 453 3.69 -15.80 7.11
C LYS A 453 2.65 -15.05 7.93
N PHE A 454 2.88 -13.78 8.14
CA PHE A 454 1.89 -12.85 8.65
C PHE A 454 1.36 -11.97 7.53
N GLU A 455 0.06 -11.80 7.51
CA GLU A 455 -0.66 -10.94 6.56
C GLU A 455 -1.07 -9.64 7.26
N PHE A 456 -0.47 -8.52 6.86
CA PHE A 456 -0.81 -7.20 7.35
C PHE A 456 -1.82 -6.54 6.40
N ARG A 457 -3.07 -6.40 6.85
CA ARG A 457 -4.23 -6.05 6.02
C ARG A 457 -4.59 -4.57 6.02
N MET A 458 -3.89 -3.74 6.76
CA MET A 458 -4.25 -2.32 6.91
C MET A 458 -3.76 -1.42 5.79
N VAL A 459 -2.82 -1.85 4.96
CA VAL A 459 -2.20 -1.00 3.95
C VAL A 459 -3.22 -0.56 2.90
N GLY A 460 -3.25 0.72 2.57
CA GLY A 460 -4.13 1.29 1.56
C GLY A 460 -3.74 0.90 0.14
N SER A 461 -4.73 0.83 -0.75
CA SER A 461 -4.52 0.46 -2.16
C SER A 461 -3.59 1.42 -2.90
N ALA A 462 -3.65 2.73 -2.61
CA ALA A 462 -2.80 3.73 -3.22
C ALA A 462 -1.40 3.85 -2.58
N ASP A 463 -1.23 3.33 -1.37
CA ASP A 463 0.00 3.47 -0.60
C ASP A 463 1.17 2.62 -1.11
N SER A 464 2.39 3.05 -0.75
CA SER A 464 3.58 2.21 -0.89
C SER A 464 3.68 1.25 0.29
N ILE A 465 3.97 -0.02 0.01
CA ILE A 465 4.23 -1.03 1.04
C ILE A 465 5.59 -0.86 1.74
N ALA A 466 6.39 0.13 1.37
CA ALA A 466 7.72 0.37 1.97
C ALA A 466 7.62 0.73 3.46
N SER A 467 6.69 1.63 3.84
CA SER A 467 6.56 2.09 5.23
C SER A 467 6.15 0.97 6.19
N PRO A 468 5.07 0.19 5.93
CA PRO A 468 4.71 -0.90 6.83
C PRO A 468 5.80 -1.97 6.94
N ASN A 469 6.48 -2.33 5.84
CA ASN A 469 7.58 -3.28 5.88
C ASN A 469 8.81 -2.73 6.62
N THR A 470 9.10 -1.43 6.51
CA THR A 470 10.14 -0.77 7.32
C THR A 470 9.86 -0.90 8.81
N VAL A 471 8.63 -0.63 9.22
CA VAL A 471 8.23 -0.71 10.63
C VAL A 471 8.24 -2.17 11.11
N LEU A 472 7.64 -3.11 10.36
CA LEU A 472 7.64 -4.54 10.72
C LEU A 472 9.07 -5.07 10.92
N ASN A 473 9.96 -4.80 9.99
CA ASN A 473 11.36 -5.21 10.10
C ASN A 473 12.04 -4.59 11.33
N ALA A 474 11.81 -3.29 11.61
CA ALA A 474 12.44 -2.58 12.71
C ALA A 474 11.99 -3.10 14.08
N ILE A 475 10.68 -3.24 14.29
CA ILE A 475 10.12 -3.70 15.59
C ILE A 475 10.49 -5.16 15.87
N VAL A 476 10.53 -6.01 14.84
CA VAL A 476 10.95 -7.41 14.98
C VAL A 476 12.46 -7.50 15.21
N ALA A 477 13.27 -6.66 14.54
CA ALA A 477 14.71 -6.57 14.83
C ALA A 477 14.99 -6.20 16.29
N GLU A 478 14.21 -5.30 16.88
CA GLU A 478 14.35 -4.95 18.29
C GLU A 478 14.07 -6.14 19.21
N ALA A 479 12.97 -6.85 19.00
CA ALA A 479 12.61 -8.02 19.80
C ALA A 479 13.65 -9.14 19.65
N PHE A 480 14.15 -9.39 18.46
CA PHE A 480 15.25 -10.37 18.22
C PHE A 480 16.54 -9.93 18.90
N CYS A 481 16.89 -8.63 18.83
CA CYS A 481 18.08 -8.11 19.51
C CYS A 481 18.03 -8.37 21.02
N GLU A 482 16.91 -8.06 21.66
CA GLU A 482 16.74 -8.28 23.10
C GLU A 482 16.77 -9.78 23.46
N ALA A 483 16.11 -10.64 22.68
CA ALA A 483 16.12 -12.07 22.89
C ALA A 483 17.55 -12.65 22.73
N ALA A 484 18.26 -12.23 21.68
CA ALA A 484 19.64 -12.65 21.47
C ALA A 484 20.58 -12.17 22.58
N ASP A 485 20.44 -10.93 23.05
CA ASP A 485 21.24 -10.36 24.15
C ASP A 485 21.10 -11.15 25.45
N ILE A 486 19.94 -11.76 25.67
CA ILE A 486 19.67 -12.63 26.83
C ILE A 486 20.27 -14.02 26.59
N LEU A 487 19.95 -14.66 25.46
CA LEU A 487 20.26 -16.04 25.19
C LEU A 487 21.77 -16.30 24.89
N GLU A 488 22.47 -15.34 24.31
CA GLU A 488 23.92 -15.41 24.10
C GLU A 488 24.73 -15.43 25.41
N LYS A 489 24.14 -14.99 26.52
CA LYS A 489 24.76 -14.98 27.85
C LYS A 489 24.30 -16.15 28.73
N SER A 490 23.47 -17.02 28.18
CA SER A 490 22.89 -18.14 28.92
C SER A 490 23.93 -19.21 29.21
N ASP A 491 23.94 -19.71 30.47
CA ASP A 491 24.69 -20.89 30.88
C ASP A 491 23.88 -22.18 30.63
N ASP A 492 22.55 -22.08 30.46
CA ASP A 492 21.62 -23.20 30.21
C ASP A 492 20.60 -22.75 29.15
N PHE A 493 21.02 -22.84 27.88
CA PHE A 493 20.24 -22.35 26.74
C PHE A 493 18.83 -22.94 26.66
N ASP A 494 18.71 -24.26 26.89
CA ASP A 494 17.43 -24.95 26.78
C ASP A 494 16.40 -24.44 27.80
N LYS A 495 16.85 -24.26 29.04
CA LYS A 495 16.01 -23.67 30.09
C LYS A 495 15.65 -22.20 29.80
N ASP A 496 16.66 -21.40 29.51
CA ASP A 496 16.48 -19.96 29.40
C ASP A 496 15.62 -19.57 28.17
N VAL A 497 15.68 -20.31 27.07
CA VAL A 497 14.83 -20.11 25.91
C VAL A 497 13.35 -20.41 26.22
N HIS A 498 13.06 -21.49 26.98
CA HIS A 498 11.70 -21.79 27.41
C HIS A 498 11.16 -20.72 28.38
N GLU A 499 11.98 -20.26 29.33
CA GLU A 499 11.59 -19.17 30.23
C GLU A 499 11.33 -17.86 29.47
N LEU A 500 12.15 -17.54 28.49
CA LEU A 500 11.99 -16.34 27.66
C LEU A 500 10.73 -16.39 26.81
N ILE A 501 10.46 -17.51 26.14
CA ILE A 501 9.24 -17.71 25.36
C ILE A 501 8.00 -17.54 26.26
N LYS A 502 7.99 -18.25 27.41
CA LYS A 502 6.89 -18.11 28.38
C LYS A 502 6.70 -16.67 28.84
N LYS A 503 7.79 -15.99 29.16
CA LYS A 503 7.76 -14.59 29.60
C LYS A 503 7.13 -13.70 28.52
N TYR A 504 7.62 -13.73 27.29
CA TYR A 504 7.14 -12.87 26.21
C TYR A 504 5.68 -13.18 25.86
N MET A 505 5.31 -14.47 25.75
CA MET A 505 3.93 -14.84 25.47
C MET A 505 2.97 -14.39 26.59
N THR A 506 3.41 -14.48 27.86
CA THR A 506 2.59 -14.04 29.01
C THR A 506 2.40 -12.52 29.02
N GLU A 507 3.49 -11.77 28.87
CA GLU A 507 3.46 -10.29 28.92
C GLU A 507 2.71 -9.66 27.77
N HIS A 508 2.74 -10.28 26.57
CA HIS A 508 2.22 -9.74 25.33
C HIS A 508 0.97 -10.47 24.78
N LYS A 509 0.38 -11.39 25.57
CA LYS A 509 -0.85 -12.07 25.13
C LYS A 509 -2.01 -11.12 24.83
N ARG A 510 -2.04 -9.94 25.43
CA ARG A 510 -3.11 -8.95 25.24
C ARG A 510 -3.32 -8.56 23.78
N ILE A 511 -2.28 -8.70 22.90
CA ILE A 511 -2.37 -8.37 21.47
C ILE A 511 -3.10 -9.45 20.66
N VAL A 512 -3.20 -10.69 21.18
CA VAL A 512 -3.83 -11.81 20.48
C VAL A 512 -5.35 -11.71 20.57
N PHE A 513 -6.03 -11.75 19.44
CA PHE A 513 -7.47 -11.76 19.34
C PHE A 513 -7.94 -12.54 18.11
N ASN A 514 -8.69 -13.61 18.33
CA ASN A 514 -9.22 -14.49 17.28
C ASN A 514 -10.71 -14.24 16.98
N GLY A 515 -11.34 -13.27 17.65
CA GLY A 515 -12.78 -12.97 17.53
C GLY A 515 -13.10 -11.99 16.41
N ASN A 516 -14.35 -11.52 16.38
CA ASN A 516 -14.85 -10.54 15.42
C ASN A 516 -14.33 -9.13 15.75
N GLY A 517 -13.39 -8.63 14.96
CA GLY A 517 -12.77 -7.30 15.12
C GLY A 517 -13.72 -6.12 14.87
N TYR A 518 -14.91 -6.34 14.29
CA TYR A 518 -15.90 -5.28 14.01
C TYR A 518 -16.88 -5.06 15.16
N SER A 519 -16.86 -5.91 16.18
CA SER A 519 -17.84 -5.81 17.26
C SER A 519 -17.51 -4.68 18.25
N ASP A 520 -18.55 -4.06 18.81
CA ASP A 520 -18.40 -3.04 19.87
C ASP A 520 -17.79 -3.65 21.14
N GLU A 521 -18.02 -4.94 21.38
CA GLU A 521 -17.42 -5.69 22.47
C GLU A 521 -15.90 -5.77 22.32
N TRP A 522 -15.39 -5.91 21.07
CA TRP A 522 -13.96 -5.87 20.84
C TRP A 522 -13.37 -4.50 21.12
N VAL A 523 -14.04 -3.42 20.71
CA VAL A 523 -13.56 -2.05 20.99
C VAL A 523 -13.43 -1.84 22.50
N ALA A 524 -14.44 -2.23 23.29
CA ALA A 524 -14.41 -2.14 24.74
C ALA A 524 -13.33 -3.04 25.37
N GLU A 525 -13.15 -4.25 24.86
CA GLU A 525 -12.12 -5.18 25.33
C GLU A 525 -10.72 -4.69 24.99
N ALA A 526 -10.49 -4.13 23.80
CA ALA A 526 -9.22 -3.55 23.39
C ALA A 526 -8.82 -2.36 24.30
N GLU A 527 -9.79 -1.50 24.64
CA GLU A 527 -9.59 -0.42 25.61
C GLU A 527 -9.22 -0.97 27.00
N ARG A 528 -9.92 -2.00 27.48
CA ARG A 528 -9.60 -2.69 28.75
C ARG A 528 -8.20 -3.28 28.74
N ARG A 529 -7.74 -3.81 27.61
CA ARG A 529 -6.37 -4.34 27.41
C ARG A 529 -5.31 -3.25 27.25
N GLY A 530 -5.72 -1.98 27.11
CA GLY A 530 -4.82 -0.86 26.87
C GLY A 530 -4.23 -0.84 25.46
N LEU A 531 -4.94 -1.41 24.46
CA LEU A 531 -4.54 -1.36 23.06
C LEU A 531 -5.00 -0.04 22.44
N PRO A 532 -4.15 0.63 21.65
CA PRO A 532 -4.51 1.90 21.04
C PRO A 532 -5.57 1.72 19.93
N ASN A 533 -6.55 2.62 19.89
CA ASN A 533 -7.54 2.72 18.80
C ASN A 533 -7.32 4.04 18.06
N ILE A 534 -6.46 4.02 17.05
CA ILE A 534 -6.02 5.22 16.32
C ILE A 534 -6.80 5.28 15.00
N LYS A 535 -7.86 6.10 14.97
CA LYS A 535 -8.85 6.10 13.89
C LYS A 535 -8.45 6.88 12.65
N SER A 536 -7.60 7.91 12.79
CA SER A 536 -7.26 8.81 11.70
C SER A 536 -5.76 8.90 11.44
N MET A 537 -5.39 9.32 10.23
CA MET A 537 -4.02 9.68 9.87
C MET A 537 -3.47 10.81 10.74
N VAL A 538 -4.33 11.78 11.10
CA VAL A 538 -3.95 12.91 11.95
C VAL A 538 -3.57 12.44 13.36
N ASP A 539 -4.36 11.52 13.94
CA ASP A 539 -4.06 10.93 15.25
C ASP A 539 -2.80 10.07 15.23
N ALA A 540 -2.58 9.36 14.12
CA ALA A 540 -1.47 8.41 13.99
C ALA A 540 -0.10 9.10 13.82
N ALA A 541 -0.05 10.28 13.20
CA ALA A 541 1.20 10.93 12.80
C ALA A 541 2.21 11.09 13.94
N SER A 542 1.75 11.44 15.15
CA SER A 542 2.63 11.64 16.31
C SER A 542 3.29 10.36 16.86
N ALA A 543 2.87 9.17 16.40
CA ALA A 543 3.53 7.91 16.77
C ALA A 543 4.99 7.85 16.28
N LEU A 544 5.31 8.56 15.18
CA LEU A 544 6.67 8.62 14.61
C LEU A 544 7.70 9.27 15.55
N THR A 545 7.29 10.22 16.36
CA THR A 545 8.20 11.05 17.20
C THR A 545 8.13 10.73 18.69
N THR A 546 7.43 9.65 19.06
CA THR A 546 7.46 9.14 20.44
C THR A 546 8.87 8.73 20.84
N ASP A 547 9.24 8.89 22.11
CA ASP A 547 10.56 8.52 22.61
C ASP A 547 10.92 7.04 22.26
N LYS A 548 9.95 6.14 22.33
CA LYS A 548 10.16 4.73 21.98
C LYS A 548 10.43 4.52 20.48
N ALA A 549 9.74 5.25 19.60
CA ALA A 549 9.95 5.17 18.16
C ALA A 549 11.32 5.75 17.77
N VAL A 550 11.68 6.91 18.33
CA VAL A 550 13.00 7.50 18.12
C VAL A 550 14.10 6.55 18.59
N ALA A 551 13.98 5.98 19.80
CA ALA A 551 14.98 5.05 20.33
C ALA A 551 15.12 3.79 19.47
N LEU A 552 14.00 3.23 18.98
CA LEU A 552 13.98 2.08 18.08
C LEU A 552 14.75 2.38 16.78
N PHE A 553 14.40 3.44 16.10
CA PHE A 553 14.94 3.73 14.78
C PHE A 553 16.41 4.20 14.84
N GLU A 554 16.79 4.98 15.84
CA GLU A 554 18.19 5.40 16.04
C GLU A 554 19.07 4.21 16.45
N LYS A 555 18.57 3.26 17.26
CA LYS A 555 19.29 2.04 17.66
C LYS A 555 19.79 1.24 16.45
N PHE A 556 18.99 1.17 15.40
CA PHE A 556 19.33 0.42 14.19
C PHE A 556 19.75 1.32 13.00
N GLY A 557 19.88 2.62 13.19
CA GLY A 557 20.27 3.55 12.14
C GLY A 557 19.28 3.64 10.98
N ILE A 558 17.98 3.35 11.21
CA ILE A 558 16.95 3.37 10.18
C ILE A 558 16.52 4.80 9.89
N PHE A 559 16.21 5.56 10.96
CA PHE A 559 15.93 6.98 10.91
C PHE A 559 16.67 7.70 12.03
N THR A 560 17.04 8.93 11.76
CA THR A 560 17.40 9.91 12.80
C THR A 560 16.12 10.57 13.34
N LYS A 561 16.22 11.16 14.53
CA LYS A 561 15.10 11.94 15.10
C LYS A 561 14.64 13.04 14.14
N ALA A 562 15.55 13.75 13.49
CA ALA A 562 15.21 14.81 12.53
C ALA A 562 14.45 14.27 11.31
N GLU A 563 14.80 13.09 10.80
CA GLU A 563 14.05 12.43 9.72
C GLU A 563 12.63 12.03 10.16
N LEU A 564 12.43 11.61 11.41
CA LEU A 564 11.11 11.28 11.95
C LEU A 564 10.25 12.53 12.16
N GLU A 565 10.80 13.60 12.74
CA GLU A 565 10.12 14.90 12.91
C GLU A 565 9.68 15.46 11.54
N SER A 566 10.55 15.37 10.54
CA SER A 566 10.23 15.76 9.18
C SER A 566 9.05 14.97 8.60
N ARG A 567 9.02 13.66 8.81
CA ARG A 567 7.94 12.80 8.31
C ARG A 567 6.61 13.06 9.00
N GLU A 568 6.62 13.35 10.29
CA GLU A 568 5.42 13.77 11.03
C GLU A 568 4.84 15.05 10.43
N GLU A 569 5.70 16.06 10.20
CA GLU A 569 5.30 17.34 9.60
C GLU A 569 4.72 17.14 8.19
N ILE A 570 5.40 16.37 7.34
CA ILE A 570 4.94 16.03 5.99
C ILE A 570 3.59 15.30 6.03
N THR A 571 3.36 14.46 7.02
CA THR A 571 2.09 13.74 7.20
C THR A 571 0.94 14.72 7.44
N TYR A 572 1.09 15.68 8.36
CA TYR A 572 0.09 16.71 8.61
C TYR A 572 -0.15 17.61 7.39
N GLU A 573 0.92 18.05 6.72
CA GLU A 573 0.78 18.85 5.50
C GLU A 573 0.06 18.08 4.39
N THR A 574 0.39 16.82 4.22
CA THR A 574 -0.21 15.95 3.19
C THR A 574 -1.69 15.77 3.45
N TYR A 575 -2.09 15.43 4.68
CA TYR A 575 -3.48 15.35 5.09
C TYR A 575 -4.26 16.62 4.74
N THR A 576 -3.74 17.76 5.18
CA THR A 576 -4.34 19.07 4.92
C THR A 576 -4.53 19.33 3.44
N LYS A 577 -3.50 19.06 2.62
CA LYS A 577 -3.54 19.29 1.16
C LYS A 577 -4.57 18.41 0.47
N TYR A 578 -4.65 17.11 0.82
CA TYR A 578 -5.65 16.20 0.26
C TYR A 578 -7.07 16.65 0.59
N ILE A 579 -7.40 16.86 1.86
CA ILE A 579 -8.75 17.28 2.27
C ILE A 579 -9.10 18.66 1.71
N ASN A 580 -8.15 19.58 1.61
CA ASN A 580 -8.37 20.87 0.95
C ASN A 580 -8.72 20.75 -0.54
N ILE A 581 -8.03 19.86 -1.27
CA ILE A 581 -8.34 19.57 -2.68
C ILE A 581 -9.76 18.99 -2.79
N GLU A 582 -10.13 18.06 -1.92
CA GLU A 582 -11.48 17.49 -1.86
C GLU A 582 -12.55 18.56 -1.58
N ALA A 583 -12.34 19.39 -0.57
CA ALA A 583 -13.26 20.49 -0.22
C ALA A 583 -13.44 21.48 -1.38
N LEU A 584 -12.35 21.91 -2.00
CA LEU A 584 -12.39 22.82 -3.16
C LEU A 584 -13.07 22.16 -4.37
N THR A 585 -12.89 20.86 -4.57
CA THR A 585 -13.55 20.09 -5.62
C THR A 585 -15.06 20.01 -5.37
N MET A 586 -15.48 19.69 -4.13
CA MET A 586 -16.91 19.72 -3.75
C MET A 586 -17.54 21.09 -3.95
N ILE A 587 -16.88 22.15 -3.51
CA ILE A 587 -17.33 23.53 -3.70
C ILE A 587 -17.52 23.84 -5.19
N SER A 588 -16.55 23.45 -6.04
CA SER A 588 -16.60 23.67 -7.47
C SER A 588 -17.74 22.89 -8.15
N MET A 589 -17.87 21.60 -7.84
CA MET A 589 -18.92 20.75 -8.42
C MET A 589 -20.31 21.19 -7.96
N ALA A 590 -20.49 21.46 -6.66
CA ALA A 590 -21.75 21.92 -6.11
C ALA A 590 -22.16 23.26 -6.73
N SER A 591 -21.24 24.24 -6.79
CA SER A 591 -21.54 25.60 -7.29
C SER A 591 -21.79 25.67 -8.78
N LYS A 592 -21.05 24.87 -9.59
CA LYS A 592 -21.02 25.02 -11.05
C LYS A 592 -21.79 23.96 -11.82
N GLN A 593 -22.08 22.82 -11.18
CA GLN A 593 -22.75 21.70 -11.83
C GLN A 593 -24.08 21.37 -11.14
N ILE A 594 -24.06 20.97 -9.86
CA ILE A 594 -25.25 20.44 -9.18
C ILE A 594 -26.28 21.56 -8.93
N LEU A 595 -25.88 22.66 -8.31
CA LEU A 595 -26.78 23.77 -7.99
C LEU A 595 -27.51 24.35 -9.25
N PRO A 596 -26.80 24.68 -10.35
CA PRO A 596 -27.46 25.15 -11.57
C PRO A 596 -28.40 24.12 -12.19
N ALA A 597 -28.04 22.85 -12.22
CA ALA A 597 -28.86 21.77 -12.76
C ALA A 597 -30.17 21.60 -11.97
N VAL A 598 -30.07 21.58 -10.64
CA VAL A 598 -31.27 21.50 -9.77
C VAL A 598 -32.17 22.73 -9.91
N ILE A 599 -31.61 23.95 -10.01
CA ILE A 599 -32.38 25.16 -10.27
C ILE A 599 -33.13 25.07 -11.63
N SER A 600 -32.47 24.55 -12.66
CA SER A 600 -33.10 24.32 -13.96
C SER A 600 -34.26 23.33 -13.85
N TYR A 601 -34.09 22.25 -13.12
CA TYR A 601 -35.16 21.27 -12.87
C TYR A 601 -36.32 21.86 -12.07
N THR A 602 -36.08 22.70 -11.07
CA THR A 602 -37.19 23.40 -10.36
C THR A 602 -37.98 24.30 -11.28
N THR A 603 -37.34 24.92 -12.27
CA THR A 603 -38.00 25.73 -13.30
C THR A 603 -38.91 24.88 -14.19
N GLU A 604 -38.44 23.68 -14.61
CA GLU A 604 -39.24 22.76 -15.41
C GLU A 604 -40.47 22.24 -14.62
N LEU A 605 -40.30 21.89 -13.33
CA LEU A 605 -41.43 21.52 -12.47
C LEU A 605 -42.43 22.65 -12.31
N ALA A 606 -41.97 23.90 -12.14
CA ALA A 606 -42.87 25.06 -12.02
C ALA A 606 -43.68 25.31 -13.33
N ASN A 607 -43.03 25.16 -14.48
CA ASN A 607 -43.69 25.24 -15.81
C ASN A 607 -44.71 24.10 -15.98
N SER A 608 -44.37 22.88 -15.57
CA SER A 608 -45.26 21.72 -15.59
C SER A 608 -46.51 21.95 -14.73
N ILE A 609 -46.36 22.50 -13.51
CA ILE A 609 -47.46 22.84 -12.62
C ILE A 609 -48.39 23.84 -13.30
N ALA A 610 -47.84 24.93 -13.80
CA ALA A 610 -48.64 25.98 -14.46
C ALA A 610 -49.41 25.46 -15.68
N SER A 611 -48.77 24.58 -16.48
CA SER A 611 -49.38 23.99 -17.67
C SER A 611 -50.53 23.00 -17.32
N VAL A 612 -50.34 22.14 -16.32
CA VAL A 612 -51.35 21.16 -15.87
C VAL A 612 -52.55 21.90 -15.26
N GLU A 613 -52.35 22.89 -14.43
CA GLU A 613 -53.41 23.68 -13.81
C GLU A 613 -54.18 24.53 -14.84
N SER A 614 -53.53 25.02 -15.89
CA SER A 614 -54.16 25.81 -16.92
C SER A 614 -55.26 25.09 -17.69
N VAL A 615 -55.20 23.77 -17.75
CA VAL A 615 -56.20 22.88 -18.36
C VAL A 615 -57.16 22.26 -17.35
N GLY A 616 -57.11 22.71 -16.09
CA GLY A 616 -58.01 22.29 -15.02
C GLY A 616 -57.73 20.90 -14.43
N CYS A 617 -56.50 20.38 -14.61
CA CYS A 617 -56.03 19.12 -14.03
C CYS A 617 -55.33 19.32 -12.70
N ASP A 618 -55.24 18.26 -11.91
CA ASP A 618 -54.52 18.24 -10.62
C ASP A 618 -52.99 18.13 -10.82
N ALA A 619 -52.25 19.08 -10.22
CA ALA A 619 -50.80 19.16 -10.25
C ALA A 619 -50.17 18.84 -8.87
N SER A 620 -50.87 18.12 -8.00
CA SER A 620 -50.41 17.83 -6.63
C SER A 620 -49.05 17.10 -6.60
N VAL A 621 -48.83 16.10 -7.46
CA VAL A 621 -47.60 15.32 -7.56
C VAL A 621 -46.42 16.23 -7.94
N GLN A 622 -46.60 17.10 -8.91
CA GLN A 622 -45.54 18.05 -9.34
C GLN A 622 -45.21 19.04 -8.21
N LYS A 623 -46.23 19.50 -7.46
CA LYS A 623 -46.05 20.42 -6.32
C LYS A 623 -45.28 19.73 -5.18
N GLU A 624 -45.65 18.52 -4.81
CA GLU A 624 -44.93 17.72 -3.80
C GLU A 624 -43.46 17.49 -4.19
N ARG A 625 -43.21 17.16 -5.48
CA ARG A 625 -41.84 17.01 -6.00
C ARG A 625 -41.05 18.31 -5.92
N LEU A 626 -41.64 19.44 -6.34
CA LEU A 626 -41.01 20.76 -6.29
C LEU A 626 -40.69 21.17 -4.86
N GLU A 627 -41.58 20.91 -3.90
CA GLU A 627 -41.37 21.20 -2.50
C GLU A 627 -40.20 20.37 -1.94
N ALA A 628 -40.19 19.07 -2.18
CA ALA A 628 -39.11 18.17 -1.75
C ALA A 628 -37.74 18.62 -2.31
N VAL A 629 -37.65 18.91 -3.61
CA VAL A 629 -36.41 19.39 -4.23
C VAL A 629 -36.01 20.75 -3.64
N THR A 630 -36.95 21.64 -3.37
CA THR A 630 -36.65 22.99 -2.83
C THR A 630 -36.10 22.91 -1.40
N VAL A 631 -36.58 21.97 -0.59
CA VAL A 631 -36.08 21.74 0.79
C VAL A 631 -34.60 21.33 0.75
N GLU A 632 -34.26 20.30 -0.03
CA GLU A 632 -32.87 19.79 -0.12
C GLU A 632 -31.95 20.81 -0.83
N LEU A 633 -32.45 21.55 -1.82
CA LEU A 633 -31.70 22.62 -2.49
C LEU A 633 -31.29 23.74 -1.52
N LYS A 634 -32.19 24.15 -0.62
CA LYS A 634 -31.87 25.14 0.43
C LYS A 634 -30.84 24.57 1.43
N ALA A 635 -31.00 23.33 1.85
CA ALA A 635 -30.07 22.66 2.75
C ALA A 635 -28.67 22.55 2.13
N MET A 636 -28.60 22.12 0.87
CA MET A 636 -27.35 22.02 0.11
C MET A 636 -26.66 23.39 -0.04
N ASN A 637 -27.41 24.45 -0.39
CA ASN A 637 -26.85 25.79 -0.52
C ASN A 637 -26.32 26.34 0.81
N ALA A 638 -27.02 26.10 1.92
CA ALA A 638 -26.56 26.51 3.25
C ALA A 638 -25.27 25.79 3.65
N ALA A 639 -25.18 24.49 3.42
CA ALA A 639 -23.99 23.68 3.68
C ALA A 639 -22.81 24.11 2.78
N LEU A 640 -23.08 24.43 1.52
CA LEU A 640 -22.07 24.94 0.58
C LEU A 640 -21.45 26.26 1.05
N GLU A 641 -22.27 27.21 1.49
CA GLU A 641 -21.77 28.51 1.97
C GLU A 641 -21.00 28.35 3.29
N LYS A 642 -21.41 27.41 4.16
CA LYS A 642 -20.66 27.07 5.35
C LYS A 642 -19.29 26.48 5.02
N LEU A 643 -19.23 25.48 4.15
CA LEU A 643 -17.95 24.86 3.72
C LEU A 643 -17.01 25.88 3.10
N LYS A 644 -17.52 26.82 2.26
CA LYS A 644 -16.72 27.91 1.70
C LYS A 644 -16.12 28.81 2.78
N ALA A 645 -16.91 29.17 3.79
CA ALA A 645 -16.50 30.06 4.86
C ALA A 645 -15.43 29.40 5.75
N ASP A 646 -15.62 28.13 6.11
CA ASP A 646 -14.70 27.41 6.98
C ASP A 646 -13.42 27.01 6.24
N GLN A 647 -13.50 26.66 4.95
CA GLN A 647 -12.32 26.41 4.11
C GLN A 647 -11.45 27.66 3.95
N ALA A 648 -12.05 28.84 3.77
CA ALA A 648 -11.32 30.12 3.68
C ALA A 648 -10.57 30.49 4.97
N ASN A 649 -11.00 29.92 6.11
CA ASN A 649 -10.37 30.09 7.43
C ASN A 649 -9.52 28.88 7.83
N GLY A 650 -9.15 28.03 6.88
CA GLY A 650 -8.51 26.72 7.14
C GLY A 650 -7.09 26.78 7.70
N GLU A 651 -6.32 27.81 7.39
CA GLU A 651 -4.94 27.95 7.85
C GLU A 651 -4.86 28.28 9.34
N LYS A 652 -4.05 27.53 10.09
CA LYS A 652 -3.83 27.69 11.53
C LYS A 652 -2.35 27.91 11.84
N GLU A 653 -2.03 28.07 13.11
CA GLU A 653 -0.69 28.44 13.60
C GLU A 653 0.39 27.39 13.32
N CYS A 654 0.03 26.12 13.18
CA CYS A 654 0.96 25.02 12.92
C CYS A 654 0.35 23.95 12.02
N ALA A 655 1.19 23.13 11.33
CA ALA A 655 0.74 22.07 10.43
C ALA A 655 -0.21 21.08 11.12
N LYS A 656 0.13 20.63 12.35
CA LYS A 656 -0.75 19.78 13.16
C LYS A 656 -2.08 20.45 13.44
N CYS A 657 -2.06 21.72 13.88
CA CYS A 657 -3.29 22.47 14.19
C CYS A 657 -4.19 22.61 12.95
N THR A 658 -3.59 22.84 11.80
CA THR A 658 -4.28 22.90 10.51
C THR A 658 -4.88 21.54 10.14
N ALA A 659 -4.11 20.47 10.24
CA ALA A 659 -4.59 19.12 9.95
C ALA A 659 -5.77 18.71 10.85
N VAL A 660 -5.70 18.98 12.14
CA VAL A 660 -6.81 18.75 13.09
C VAL A 660 -8.06 19.55 12.70
N TYR A 661 -7.91 20.81 12.31
CA TYR A 661 -9.04 21.63 11.86
C TYR A 661 -9.68 21.05 10.58
N TYR A 662 -8.87 20.60 9.63
CA TYR A 662 -9.38 19.96 8.41
C TYR A 662 -10.08 18.63 8.73
N HIS A 663 -9.54 17.84 9.64
CA HIS A 663 -10.16 16.60 10.09
C HIS A 663 -11.51 16.85 10.81
N ASP A 664 -11.54 17.72 11.78
CA ASP A 664 -12.72 17.87 12.66
C ASP A 664 -13.81 18.75 12.02
N THR A 665 -13.41 19.83 11.33
CA THR A 665 -14.34 20.83 10.81
C THR A 665 -14.63 20.62 9.32
N ILE A 666 -13.60 20.63 8.48
CA ILE A 666 -13.80 20.58 7.02
C ILE A 666 -14.43 19.25 6.59
N MET A 667 -13.97 18.13 7.12
CA MET A 667 -14.57 16.82 6.82
C MET A 667 -16.05 16.76 7.24
N SER A 668 -16.40 17.34 8.38
CA SER A 668 -17.78 17.43 8.85
C SER A 668 -18.65 18.29 7.91
N ASP A 669 -18.13 19.40 7.43
CA ASP A 669 -18.82 20.28 6.49
C ASP A 669 -18.98 19.64 5.11
N MET A 670 -17.98 18.91 4.65
CA MET A 670 -18.07 18.11 3.40
C MET A 670 -19.18 17.05 3.50
N ALA A 671 -19.29 16.36 4.62
CA ALA A 671 -20.35 15.39 4.86
C ALA A 671 -21.73 16.06 4.90
N ALA A 672 -21.83 17.24 5.53
CA ALA A 672 -23.05 18.04 5.59
C ALA A 672 -23.51 18.56 4.19
N LEU A 673 -22.56 18.86 3.29
CA LEU A 673 -22.84 19.23 1.90
C LEU A 673 -23.26 18.03 1.06
N ARG A 674 -22.62 16.88 1.24
CA ARG A 674 -22.93 15.65 0.51
C ARG A 674 -24.34 15.15 0.76
N ALA A 675 -24.78 15.13 2.02
CA ALA A 675 -26.06 14.53 2.40
C ALA A 675 -27.29 15.09 1.62
N PRO A 676 -27.53 16.39 1.52
CA PRO A 676 -28.60 16.93 0.70
C PRO A 676 -28.38 16.77 -0.81
N ALA A 677 -27.12 16.78 -1.28
CA ALA A 677 -26.82 16.55 -2.69
C ALA A 677 -27.15 15.13 -3.14
N ASP A 678 -26.81 14.12 -2.36
CA ASP A 678 -27.13 12.72 -2.64
C ASP A 678 -28.66 12.46 -2.61
N LYS A 679 -29.41 13.18 -1.76
CA LYS A 679 -30.89 13.16 -1.83
C LYS A 679 -31.44 13.83 -3.08
N LEU A 680 -30.84 14.94 -3.52
CA LEU A 680 -31.22 15.61 -4.76
C LEU A 680 -31.00 14.71 -5.98
N GLU A 681 -29.94 13.90 -6.00
CA GLU A 681 -29.71 12.90 -7.05
C GLU A 681 -30.92 11.95 -7.21
N MET A 682 -31.55 11.56 -6.12
CA MET A 682 -32.74 10.69 -6.12
C MET A 682 -34.06 11.43 -6.48
N LEU A 683 -34.07 12.74 -6.40
CA LEU A 683 -35.27 13.56 -6.64
C LEU A 683 -35.26 14.21 -8.04
N VAL A 684 -34.11 14.53 -8.57
CA VAL A 684 -33.93 15.23 -9.85
C VAL A 684 -34.05 14.23 -11.01
N ASP A 685 -34.64 14.67 -12.12
CA ASP A 685 -34.71 13.88 -13.34
C ASP A 685 -33.30 13.55 -13.86
N LYS A 686 -33.13 12.34 -14.39
CA LYS A 686 -31.83 11.85 -14.89
C LYS A 686 -31.22 12.77 -15.95
N ASP A 687 -32.09 13.36 -16.82
CA ASP A 687 -31.63 14.22 -17.91
C ASP A 687 -31.13 15.61 -17.41
N PHE A 688 -31.47 15.95 -16.15
CA PHE A 688 -30.99 17.18 -15.50
C PHE A 688 -29.81 16.90 -14.56
N TRP A 689 -29.62 15.66 -14.09
CA TRP A 689 -28.54 15.35 -13.16
C TRP A 689 -27.18 15.42 -13.86
N PRO A 690 -26.21 16.25 -13.37
CA PRO A 690 -25.08 16.69 -14.20
C PRO A 690 -23.85 15.77 -14.14
N ILE A 691 -23.88 14.70 -13.34
CA ILE A 691 -22.74 13.80 -13.16
C ILE A 691 -23.17 12.33 -13.19
N PRO A 692 -22.31 11.41 -13.66
CA PRO A 692 -22.58 9.97 -13.63
C PRO A 692 -22.88 9.47 -12.21
N THR A 693 -23.90 8.64 -12.09
CA THR A 693 -24.32 8.01 -10.83
C THR A 693 -23.48 6.78 -10.49
N TYR A 694 -23.65 6.24 -9.28
CA TYR A 694 -23.02 4.97 -8.91
C TYR A 694 -23.47 3.81 -9.82
N GLY A 695 -24.72 3.83 -10.29
CA GLY A 695 -25.21 2.86 -11.26
C GLY A 695 -24.42 2.90 -12.57
N ASP A 696 -24.15 4.09 -13.08
CA ASP A 696 -23.38 4.30 -14.32
C ASP A 696 -21.91 3.89 -14.16
N LEU A 697 -21.30 4.12 -12.98
CA LEU A 697 -19.88 3.84 -12.72
C LEU A 697 -19.59 2.38 -12.40
N LEU A 698 -20.45 1.71 -11.62
CA LEU A 698 -20.16 0.40 -11.05
C LEU A 698 -20.69 -0.76 -11.90
N PHE A 699 -21.63 -0.53 -12.83
CA PHE A 699 -22.34 -1.61 -13.51
C PHE A 699 -22.24 -1.57 -15.04
N GLU A 700 -21.76 -0.50 -15.64
CA GLU A 700 -21.67 -0.37 -17.11
C GLU A 700 -20.38 -0.95 -17.75
N VAL A 701 -19.40 -1.41 -16.96
CA VAL A 701 -18.15 -2.00 -17.45
C VAL A 701 -18.25 -3.51 -17.59
#